data_d2f3ed7367f96152bdef9d6888796594
#
_entry.id   d2f3ed7367f96152bdef9d6888796594
#
_cell.length_a   1.000
_cell.length_b   1.000
_cell.length_c   1.000
_cell.angle_alpha   90.00
_cell.angle_beta   90.00
_cell.angle_gamma   90.00
#
_symmetry.space_group_name_H-M   'P 1'
#
loop_
_entity.id
_entity.type
_entity.pdbx_description
1 polymer ?
#
loop_
_entity_poly.entity_id
_entity_poly.type
_entity_poly.pdbx_seq_one_letter_code
_entity_poly.pdbx_strand_id
1 'polypeptide(L)'
;MEPPSNLIVICGLGRLGQACLRTLLHFEAPLRCLDLAPPLRNDGDGLSALADTLVVGDMRHSDALIRAGVRDARAVLLLSSDSGVNLEAALQVRLLNPAARLVVRSNGSLGLERHLRERLPGLALVDPELLTAGVFANAMRPDGSEAAFALDGEFFRVVRTVLPSDSAQDLFTLQGRHQRLLQWCPAHQCSLGPPASHWWDLGSKPKAGDHLFWLEAVSSLDSRRPAKGNWFQDMRVRWWLALEGLQESVRPGTLRWSWGWLLAGALFALVLVLGSNRFGFGSPLRGALLTIALLKGEYIDALSAMTGGGPLEADHLGLAALSLAFALGGTLLTAWLVAVVLDWLLARRLGRREPGPLDRGTNYVLLVGGHLLARRLDKLLLQSRFRVRRVQPDGQESADLAFGSLDRALRVLRHGRCQGVAVLGDDLMANLETALSLQDKWPQARLAVQSHSLSRGAELGRLFPGMEMINPLELAAEAVVATAFGERVREVLRVADTNLLLTDYRVEAGDTLVGRSLGQIAEGYGVVLVSLTPVGQSRALMLPGLDRVMQPGDALLALAALPGLRAVEAGHMRSPAWRLELRGMGVGADGFEAQMLLARHLNRPPGDVAIYLDCRHKPLLTPPLPQAQARELEAAMRRLGVRCSLHGPHWHGEPICTSRPD
;
A
#
# COMPACT_ATOMS: atom_id res chain seq x y z
N MET A 1 -34.03 0.82 -28.84
CA MET A 1 -32.93 1.51 -28.15
C MET A 1 -31.66 1.01 -28.78
N GLU A 2 -30.94 1.88 -29.43
CA GLU A 2 -29.58 1.55 -29.89
C GLU A 2 -28.73 1.11 -28.66
N PRO A 3 -27.87 0.12 -28.82
CA PRO A 3 -27.00 -0.28 -27.75
C PRO A 3 -26.18 0.94 -27.31
N PRO A 4 -25.96 1.16 -26.01
CA PRO A 4 -25.19 2.30 -25.52
C PRO A 4 -23.83 2.30 -26.23
N SER A 5 -23.44 3.46 -26.76
CA SER A 5 -22.16 3.60 -27.43
C SER A 5 -21.04 3.20 -26.48
N ASN A 6 -20.04 2.45 -26.94
CA ASN A 6 -18.94 1.99 -26.11
C ASN A 6 -17.86 3.08 -25.94
N LEU A 7 -18.22 4.34 -26.21
CA LEU A 7 -17.33 5.50 -26.20
C LEU A 7 -16.87 5.82 -24.77
N ILE A 8 -15.56 5.99 -24.59
CA ILE A 8 -14.95 6.48 -23.37
C ILE A 8 -14.34 7.86 -23.65
N VAL A 9 -14.66 8.83 -22.80
CA VAL A 9 -14.11 10.19 -22.89
C VAL A 9 -13.12 10.43 -21.76
N ILE A 10 -11.90 10.88 -22.10
CA ILE A 10 -10.85 11.23 -21.14
C ILE A 10 -10.72 12.74 -21.12
N CYS A 11 -10.97 13.35 -19.96
CA CYS A 11 -10.79 14.78 -19.71
C CYS A 11 -9.59 15.00 -18.80
N GLY A 12 -8.58 15.74 -19.31
CA GLY A 12 -7.30 15.96 -18.66
C GLY A 12 -6.25 14.93 -19.08
N LEU A 13 -5.40 15.33 -20.04
CA LEU A 13 -4.30 14.52 -20.58
C LEU A 13 -2.96 14.82 -19.91
N GLY A 14 -2.99 15.15 -18.62
CA GLY A 14 -1.82 15.14 -17.76
C GLY A 14 -1.22 13.72 -17.65
N ARG A 15 -0.20 13.52 -16.83
CA ARG A 15 0.50 12.23 -16.70
C ARG A 15 -0.43 11.04 -16.47
N LEU A 16 -1.44 11.17 -15.58
CA LEU A 16 -2.41 10.09 -15.32
C LEU A 16 -3.31 9.85 -16.53
N GLY A 17 -3.83 10.92 -17.17
CA GLY A 17 -4.67 10.80 -18.35
C GLY A 17 -3.96 10.09 -19.51
N GLN A 18 -2.69 10.42 -19.75
CA GLN A 18 -1.86 9.73 -20.74
C GLN A 18 -1.61 8.26 -20.39
N ALA A 19 -1.42 7.92 -19.10
CA ALA A 19 -1.28 6.55 -18.65
C ALA A 19 -2.59 5.76 -18.89
N CYS A 20 -3.74 6.33 -18.52
CA CYS A 20 -5.06 5.73 -18.79
C CYS A 20 -5.32 5.54 -20.29
N LEU A 21 -4.92 6.51 -21.09
CA LEU A 21 -5.05 6.43 -22.54
C LEU A 21 -4.27 5.24 -23.11
N ARG A 22 -2.98 5.10 -22.75
CA ARG A 22 -2.16 3.94 -23.17
C ARG A 22 -2.79 2.62 -22.77
N THR A 23 -3.28 2.54 -21.55
CA THR A 23 -3.97 1.33 -21.06
C THR A 23 -5.23 1.04 -21.88
N LEU A 24 -6.04 2.06 -22.19
CA LEU A 24 -7.28 1.91 -22.97
C LEU A 24 -7.05 1.55 -24.45
N LEU A 25 -5.96 2.01 -25.05
CA LEU A 25 -5.61 1.67 -26.44
C LEU A 25 -5.43 0.15 -26.65
N HIS A 26 -5.04 -0.60 -25.61
CA HIS A 26 -4.95 -2.06 -25.68
C HIS A 26 -6.32 -2.77 -25.73
N PHE A 27 -7.43 -2.06 -25.50
CA PHE A 27 -8.78 -2.63 -25.43
C PHE A 27 -9.69 -2.27 -26.60
N GLU A 28 -9.17 -1.64 -27.65
CA GLU A 28 -9.91 -1.29 -28.87
C GLU A 28 -11.22 -0.52 -28.64
N ALA A 29 -11.34 0.16 -27.49
CA ALA A 29 -12.52 0.96 -27.18
C ALA A 29 -12.48 2.28 -27.97
N PRO A 30 -13.60 2.78 -28.50
CA PRO A 30 -13.65 4.11 -29.11
C PRO A 30 -13.36 5.17 -28.03
N LEU A 31 -12.36 6.02 -28.31
CA LEU A 31 -11.84 6.99 -27.36
C LEU A 31 -11.96 8.42 -27.92
N ARG A 32 -12.28 9.37 -27.04
CA ARG A 32 -12.13 10.80 -27.29
C ARG A 32 -11.46 11.46 -26.12
N CYS A 33 -10.69 12.50 -26.40
CA CYS A 33 -9.92 13.21 -25.40
C CYS A 33 -10.29 14.70 -25.37
N LEU A 34 -10.27 15.28 -24.15
CA LEU A 34 -10.50 16.71 -23.93
C LEU A 34 -9.41 17.24 -23.00
N ASP A 35 -8.71 18.30 -23.41
CA ASP A 35 -7.76 19.02 -22.57
C ASP A 35 -7.75 20.50 -22.90
N LEU A 36 -7.24 21.33 -21.97
CA LEU A 36 -7.07 22.78 -22.16
C LEU A 36 -6.10 23.12 -23.29
N ALA A 37 -5.08 22.30 -23.50
CA ALA A 37 -4.07 22.45 -24.53
C ALA A 37 -3.63 21.08 -25.06
N PRO A 38 -3.11 21.01 -26.30
CA PRO A 38 -2.50 19.78 -26.78
C PRO A 38 -1.38 19.34 -25.83
N PRO A 39 -1.33 18.06 -25.43
CA PRO A 39 -0.28 17.57 -24.57
C PRO A 39 1.09 17.75 -25.22
N LEU A 40 2.06 18.23 -24.45
CA LEU A 40 3.45 18.31 -24.89
C LEU A 40 3.91 16.90 -25.28
N ARG A 41 4.39 16.74 -26.52
CA ARG A 41 4.92 15.49 -27.06
C ARG A 41 6.15 15.07 -26.27
N ASN A 42 5.94 14.38 -25.18
CA ASN A 42 7.00 13.67 -24.49
C ASN A 42 6.69 12.17 -24.58
N ASP A 43 7.58 11.48 -25.27
CA ASP A 43 7.68 10.02 -25.40
C ASP A 43 6.62 9.35 -26.29
N GLY A 44 6.96 9.17 -27.56
CA GLY A 44 6.54 8.16 -28.54
C GLY A 44 5.28 7.32 -28.26
N ASP A 45 4.66 6.86 -29.28
CA ASP A 45 3.82 5.66 -29.44
C ASP A 45 2.31 5.70 -29.16
N GLY A 46 1.69 6.72 -28.65
CA GLY A 46 0.22 6.70 -28.50
C GLY A 46 -0.46 8.02 -28.85
N LEU A 47 0.28 9.11 -28.78
CA LEU A 47 -0.24 10.47 -28.97
C LEU A 47 -0.45 10.85 -30.45
N SER A 48 0.20 10.18 -31.38
CA SER A 48 -0.02 10.39 -32.82
C SER A 48 -1.40 9.90 -33.29
N ALA A 49 -1.94 8.85 -32.65
CA ALA A 49 -3.31 8.37 -32.91
C ALA A 49 -4.40 9.30 -32.34
N LEU A 50 -4.03 10.29 -31.54
CA LEU A 50 -4.94 11.24 -30.88
C LEU A 50 -5.25 12.48 -31.69
N ALA A 51 -4.51 12.77 -32.75
CA ALA A 51 -4.66 14.03 -33.51
C ALA A 51 -6.11 14.27 -33.95
N ASP A 52 -6.83 13.21 -34.31
CA ASP A 52 -8.21 13.27 -34.80
C ASP A 52 -9.28 13.16 -33.69
N THR A 53 -8.89 12.80 -32.47
CA THR A 53 -9.83 12.54 -31.36
C THR A 53 -9.69 13.55 -30.20
N LEU A 54 -8.76 14.50 -30.32
CA LEU A 54 -8.50 15.51 -29.28
C LEU A 54 -9.36 16.74 -29.48
N VAL A 55 -10.16 17.06 -28.50
CA VAL A 55 -10.90 18.33 -28.38
C VAL A 55 -10.12 19.26 -27.45
N VAL A 56 -9.79 20.46 -27.93
CA VAL A 56 -9.20 21.49 -27.08
C VAL A 56 -10.31 22.33 -26.45
N GLY A 57 -10.29 22.42 -25.12
CA GLY A 57 -11.29 23.17 -24.36
C GLY A 57 -11.24 22.87 -22.85
N ASP A 58 -11.98 23.70 -22.10
CA ASP A 58 -12.11 23.51 -20.66
C ASP A 58 -13.23 22.50 -20.34
N MET A 59 -12.91 21.46 -19.57
CA MET A 59 -13.86 20.41 -19.17
C MET A 59 -15.01 20.92 -18.27
N ARG A 60 -14.92 22.13 -17.72
CA ARG A 60 -15.99 22.76 -16.95
C ARG A 60 -17.10 23.34 -17.83
N HIS A 61 -16.83 23.52 -19.11
CA HIS A 61 -17.79 24.09 -20.05
C HIS A 61 -18.55 23.01 -20.83
N SER A 62 -19.87 23.10 -20.82
CA SER A 62 -20.77 22.16 -21.48
C SER A 62 -20.48 21.98 -22.98
N ASP A 63 -20.13 23.07 -23.68
CA ASP A 63 -19.85 23.04 -25.12
C ASP A 63 -18.61 22.21 -25.44
N ALA A 64 -17.57 22.28 -24.65
CA ALA A 64 -16.37 21.47 -24.79
C ALA A 64 -16.68 19.98 -24.55
N LEU A 65 -17.46 19.67 -23.49
CA LEU A 65 -17.91 18.32 -23.18
C LEU A 65 -18.79 17.72 -24.26
N ILE A 66 -19.70 18.51 -24.87
CA ILE A 66 -20.57 18.08 -25.99
C ILE A 66 -19.71 17.76 -27.22
N ARG A 67 -18.75 18.61 -27.57
CA ARG A 67 -17.82 18.35 -28.68
C ARG A 67 -16.98 17.09 -28.46
N ALA A 68 -16.62 16.81 -27.20
CA ALA A 68 -15.93 15.58 -26.82
C ALA A 68 -16.83 14.33 -26.86
N GLY A 69 -18.14 14.47 -27.08
CA GLY A 69 -19.09 13.35 -27.23
C GLY A 69 -19.60 12.79 -25.90
N VAL A 70 -19.59 13.59 -24.83
CA VAL A 70 -20.02 13.16 -23.49
C VAL A 70 -21.46 12.68 -23.45
N ARG A 71 -22.35 13.20 -24.31
CA ARG A 71 -23.77 12.80 -24.38
C ARG A 71 -23.96 11.31 -24.66
N ASP A 72 -23.08 10.76 -25.49
CA ASP A 72 -23.16 9.36 -25.97
C ASP A 72 -22.12 8.48 -25.26
N ALA A 73 -21.33 9.03 -24.33
CA ALA A 73 -20.27 8.32 -23.68
C ALA A 73 -20.82 7.31 -22.65
N ARG A 74 -20.28 6.09 -22.68
CA ARG A 74 -20.48 5.08 -21.64
C ARG A 74 -19.80 5.48 -20.33
N ALA A 75 -18.58 5.99 -20.43
CA ALA A 75 -17.79 6.43 -19.27
C ALA A 75 -17.04 7.73 -19.56
N VAL A 76 -16.90 8.58 -18.53
CA VAL A 76 -16.14 9.82 -18.59
C VAL A 76 -15.13 9.83 -17.43
N LEU A 77 -13.85 9.96 -17.79
CA LEU A 77 -12.74 10.03 -16.85
C LEU A 77 -12.31 11.49 -16.69
N LEU A 78 -12.40 12.03 -15.49
CA LEU A 78 -12.02 13.40 -15.14
C LEU A 78 -10.74 13.35 -14.33
N LEU A 79 -9.58 13.62 -14.96
CA LEU A 79 -8.26 13.26 -14.47
C LEU A 79 -7.29 14.44 -14.27
N SER A 80 -7.80 15.67 -14.22
CA SER A 80 -6.99 16.84 -13.86
C SER A 80 -6.32 16.64 -12.48
N SER A 81 -5.21 17.32 -12.25
CA SER A 81 -4.57 17.36 -10.92
C SER A 81 -5.38 18.13 -9.89
N ASP A 82 -6.29 19.00 -10.33
CA ASP A 82 -7.18 19.78 -9.49
C ASP A 82 -8.50 19.04 -9.26
N SER A 83 -8.73 18.61 -8.02
CA SER A 83 -9.94 17.91 -7.61
C SER A 83 -11.19 18.77 -7.72
N GLY A 84 -11.07 20.09 -7.53
CA GLY A 84 -12.19 21.03 -7.66
C GLY A 84 -12.68 21.10 -9.10
N VAL A 85 -11.77 21.27 -10.04
CA VAL A 85 -12.05 21.25 -11.49
C VAL A 85 -12.72 19.94 -11.90
N ASN A 86 -12.22 18.81 -11.42
CA ASN A 86 -12.79 17.50 -11.72
C ASN A 86 -14.23 17.36 -11.19
N LEU A 87 -14.50 17.81 -9.97
CA LEU A 87 -15.84 17.72 -9.38
C LEU A 87 -16.84 18.67 -10.07
N GLU A 88 -16.42 19.89 -10.43
CA GLU A 88 -17.24 20.80 -11.22
C GLU A 88 -17.60 20.21 -12.58
N ALA A 89 -16.60 19.66 -13.29
CA ALA A 89 -16.82 18.97 -14.56
C ALA A 89 -17.74 17.75 -14.39
N ALA A 90 -17.63 16.98 -13.29
CA ALA A 90 -18.49 15.85 -12.99
C ALA A 90 -19.98 16.24 -12.89
N LEU A 91 -20.27 17.39 -12.29
CA LEU A 91 -21.64 17.93 -12.24
C LEU A 91 -22.16 18.27 -13.63
N GLN A 92 -21.33 18.90 -14.47
CA GLN A 92 -21.70 19.22 -15.86
C GLN A 92 -21.94 17.95 -16.68
N VAL A 93 -21.05 16.96 -16.56
CA VAL A 93 -21.23 15.66 -17.25
C VAL A 93 -22.52 14.99 -16.83
N ARG A 94 -22.88 15.01 -15.54
CA ARG A 94 -24.10 14.40 -15.03
C ARG A 94 -25.36 15.08 -15.57
N LEU A 95 -25.33 16.39 -15.79
CA LEU A 95 -26.43 17.14 -16.44
C LEU A 95 -26.56 16.77 -17.91
N LEU A 96 -25.44 16.54 -18.62
CA LEU A 96 -25.43 16.21 -20.06
C LEU A 96 -25.75 14.74 -20.33
N ASN A 97 -25.26 13.83 -19.47
CA ASN A 97 -25.45 12.39 -19.59
C ASN A 97 -25.65 11.76 -18.21
N PRO A 98 -26.91 11.60 -17.77
CA PRO A 98 -27.24 10.99 -16.47
C PRO A 98 -26.81 9.53 -16.34
N ALA A 99 -26.70 8.80 -17.47
CA ALA A 99 -26.36 7.38 -17.50
C ALA A 99 -24.84 7.11 -17.51
N ALA A 100 -24.02 8.10 -17.89
CA ALA A 100 -22.58 7.92 -17.97
C ALA A 100 -21.97 7.51 -16.63
N ARG A 101 -21.05 6.57 -16.67
CA ARG A 101 -20.19 6.26 -15.53
C ARG A 101 -19.14 7.36 -15.38
N LEU A 102 -19.03 7.91 -14.19
CA LEU A 102 -18.08 8.98 -13.88
C LEU A 102 -16.94 8.44 -13.05
N VAL A 103 -15.71 8.53 -13.56
CA VAL A 103 -14.49 8.24 -12.81
C VAL A 103 -13.75 9.54 -12.59
N VAL A 104 -13.68 9.99 -11.35
CA VAL A 104 -13.20 11.32 -10.99
C VAL A 104 -11.96 11.18 -10.11
N ARG A 105 -10.85 11.74 -10.57
CA ARG A 105 -9.65 11.85 -9.75
C ARG A 105 -9.91 12.82 -8.61
N SER A 106 -9.64 12.36 -7.38
CA SER A 106 -9.80 13.12 -6.16
C SER A 106 -8.66 12.80 -5.20
N ASN A 107 -8.25 13.79 -4.42
CA ASN A 107 -7.23 13.61 -3.37
C ASN A 107 -7.84 13.47 -1.96
N GLY A 108 -9.16 13.32 -1.84
CA GLY A 108 -9.86 13.16 -0.57
C GLY A 108 -9.86 14.40 0.32
N SER A 109 -9.46 15.57 -0.21
CA SER A 109 -9.30 16.80 0.57
C SER A 109 -10.61 17.58 0.72
N LEU A 110 -11.58 17.36 -0.13
CA LEU A 110 -12.84 18.11 -0.16
C LEU A 110 -13.93 17.37 0.62
N GLY A 111 -14.49 18.00 1.64
CA GLY A 111 -15.62 17.45 2.42
C GLY A 111 -16.86 17.17 1.57
N LEU A 112 -16.99 17.83 0.41
CA LEU A 112 -18.06 17.65 -0.56
C LEU A 112 -18.07 16.24 -1.20
N GLU A 113 -16.91 15.59 -1.31
CA GLU A 113 -16.76 14.29 -1.99
C GLU A 113 -17.67 13.19 -1.42
N ARG A 114 -17.78 13.14 -0.08
CA ARG A 114 -18.66 12.16 0.59
C ARG A 114 -20.11 12.37 0.19
N HIS A 115 -20.59 13.62 0.22
CA HIS A 115 -21.97 13.95 -0.13
C HIS A 115 -22.27 13.71 -1.62
N LEU A 116 -21.31 13.95 -2.51
CA LEU A 116 -21.50 13.68 -3.93
C LEU A 116 -21.54 12.19 -4.22
N ARG A 117 -20.73 11.38 -3.56
CA ARG A 117 -20.75 9.93 -3.71
C ARG A 117 -22.10 9.32 -3.34
N GLU A 118 -22.74 9.85 -2.30
CA GLU A 118 -24.06 9.39 -1.84
C GLU A 118 -25.21 9.84 -2.76
N ARG A 119 -25.06 10.98 -3.45
CA ARG A 119 -26.14 11.61 -4.24
C ARG A 119 -26.03 11.38 -5.74
N LEU A 120 -24.86 11.05 -6.25
CA LEU A 120 -24.65 10.84 -7.68
C LEU A 120 -24.40 9.34 -7.96
N PRO A 121 -25.41 8.59 -8.43
CA PRO A 121 -25.23 7.20 -8.79
C PRO A 121 -24.24 7.07 -9.94
N GLY A 122 -23.37 6.05 -9.93
CA GLY A 122 -22.35 5.82 -10.94
C GLY A 122 -21.13 6.75 -10.85
N LEU A 123 -20.99 7.54 -9.77
CA LEU A 123 -19.79 8.32 -9.47
C LEU A 123 -18.77 7.48 -8.71
N ALA A 124 -17.61 7.27 -9.29
CA ALA A 124 -16.45 6.67 -8.66
C ALA A 124 -15.37 7.73 -8.42
N LEU A 125 -15.04 7.99 -7.16
CA LEU A 125 -13.94 8.87 -6.78
C LEU A 125 -12.69 8.01 -6.57
N VAL A 126 -11.63 8.32 -7.31
CA VAL A 126 -10.37 7.59 -7.30
C VAL A 126 -9.26 8.50 -6.80
N ASP A 127 -8.58 8.05 -5.73
CA ASP A 127 -7.37 8.68 -5.21
C ASP A 127 -6.15 7.83 -5.67
N PRO A 128 -5.39 8.28 -6.69
CA PRO A 128 -4.26 7.51 -7.23
C PRO A 128 -3.19 7.21 -6.18
N GLU A 129 -2.95 8.14 -5.27
CA GLU A 129 -1.92 7.99 -4.24
C GLU A 129 -2.36 7.02 -3.14
N LEU A 130 -3.65 6.97 -2.83
CA LEU A 130 -4.19 5.98 -1.89
C LEU A 130 -4.12 4.56 -2.47
N LEU A 131 -4.48 4.39 -3.74
CA LEU A 131 -4.43 3.09 -4.42
C LEU A 131 -3.02 2.52 -4.49
N THR A 132 -2.02 3.38 -4.66
CA THR A 132 -0.63 2.96 -4.84
C THR A 132 0.17 2.88 -3.55
N ALA A 133 -0.30 3.50 -2.47
CA ALA A 133 0.36 3.46 -1.16
C ALA A 133 0.60 2.03 -0.66
N GLY A 134 -0.34 1.11 -0.92
CA GLY A 134 -0.20 -0.31 -0.59
C GLY A 134 1.00 -0.97 -1.27
N VAL A 135 1.25 -0.65 -2.54
CA VAL A 135 2.39 -1.21 -3.30
C VAL A 135 3.71 -0.76 -2.69
N PHE A 136 3.87 0.54 -2.36
CA PHE A 136 5.06 1.04 -1.67
C PHE A 136 5.23 0.41 -0.29
N ALA A 137 4.14 0.25 0.48
CA ALA A 137 4.20 -0.41 1.78
C ALA A 137 4.70 -1.86 1.66
N ASN A 138 4.22 -2.57 0.66
CA ASN A 138 4.60 -3.96 0.39
C ASN A 138 6.05 -4.07 -0.07
N ALA A 139 6.53 -3.20 -0.94
CA ALA A 139 7.92 -3.16 -1.41
C ALA A 139 8.93 -3.01 -0.26
N MET A 140 8.53 -2.34 0.83
CA MET A 140 9.38 -2.12 2.02
C MET A 140 9.26 -3.22 3.08
N ARG A 141 8.44 -4.26 2.89
CA ARG A 141 8.19 -5.28 3.92
C ARG A 141 9.41 -6.16 4.17
N PRO A 142 9.81 -6.31 5.44
CA PRO A 142 11.00 -7.11 5.80
C PRO A 142 10.73 -8.61 5.86
N ASP A 143 9.45 -9.04 5.89
CA ASP A 143 9.04 -10.43 6.04
C ASP A 143 9.18 -11.26 4.76
N GLY A 144 9.67 -10.66 3.68
CA GLY A 144 9.85 -11.33 2.40
C GLY A 144 8.57 -11.53 1.60
N SER A 145 7.41 -11.07 2.09
CA SER A 145 6.18 -11.08 1.31
C SER A 145 6.26 -10.06 0.17
N GLU A 146 5.76 -10.44 -1.01
CA GLU A 146 5.69 -9.57 -2.19
C GLU A 146 4.56 -8.55 -2.05
N ALA A 147 3.42 -9.01 -1.48
CA ALA A 147 2.28 -8.15 -1.21
C ALA A 147 1.53 -8.65 0.03
N ALA A 148 0.75 -7.77 0.66
CA ALA A 148 -0.14 -8.14 1.75
C ALA A 148 -1.29 -7.13 1.87
N PHE A 149 -2.45 -7.64 2.26
CA PHE A 149 -3.65 -6.83 2.51
C PHE A 149 -4.49 -7.44 3.64
N ALA A 150 -5.38 -6.65 4.21
CA ALA A 150 -6.30 -7.10 5.25
C ALA A 150 -7.74 -7.06 4.73
N LEU A 151 -8.51 -8.10 5.05
CA LEU A 151 -9.91 -8.22 4.68
C LEU A 151 -10.72 -8.79 5.86
N ASP A 152 -11.72 -8.06 6.32
CA ASP A 152 -12.68 -8.51 7.36
C ASP A 152 -12.01 -9.10 8.62
N GLY A 153 -10.85 -8.56 8.99
CA GLY A 153 -10.08 -9.01 10.16
C GLY A 153 -9.12 -10.17 9.90
N GLU A 154 -9.17 -10.78 8.72
CA GLU A 154 -8.19 -11.75 8.25
C GLU A 154 -7.06 -11.03 7.50
N PHE A 155 -5.85 -11.57 7.58
CA PHE A 155 -4.68 -11.02 6.92
C PHE A 155 -4.22 -11.95 5.81
N PHE A 156 -4.07 -11.40 4.62
CA PHE A 156 -3.57 -12.12 3.45
C PHE A 156 -2.17 -11.63 3.10
N ARG A 157 -1.31 -12.55 2.68
CA ARG A 157 0.01 -12.22 2.15
C ARG A 157 0.30 -13.00 0.87
N VAL A 158 1.06 -12.39 0.00
CA VAL A 158 1.64 -13.05 -1.17
C VAL A 158 3.08 -13.41 -0.86
N VAL A 159 3.38 -14.70 -0.88
CA VAL A 159 4.71 -15.22 -0.57
C VAL A 159 5.34 -15.78 -1.83
N ARG A 160 6.56 -15.36 -2.11
CA ARG A 160 7.40 -15.92 -3.17
C ARG A 160 8.22 -17.07 -2.63
N THR A 161 8.08 -18.24 -3.24
CA THR A 161 8.89 -19.43 -2.95
C THR A 161 9.74 -19.79 -4.15
N VAL A 162 11.05 -19.87 -3.98
CA VAL A 162 11.96 -20.39 -4.99
C VAL A 162 12.25 -21.84 -4.65
N LEU A 163 12.02 -22.75 -5.60
CA LEU A 163 12.22 -24.16 -5.36
C LEU A 163 13.71 -24.50 -5.37
N PRO A 164 14.24 -25.12 -4.30
CA PRO A 164 15.66 -25.50 -4.24
C PRO A 164 15.98 -26.77 -5.07
N SER A 165 14.95 -27.57 -5.37
CA SER A 165 15.06 -28.84 -6.11
C SER A 165 13.79 -29.10 -6.90
N ASP A 166 13.84 -30.02 -7.85
CA ASP A 166 12.68 -30.46 -8.62
C ASP A 166 11.59 -31.01 -7.68
N SER A 167 10.36 -30.59 -7.90
CA SER A 167 9.23 -31.05 -7.09
C SER A 167 8.74 -32.41 -7.54
N ALA A 168 8.58 -33.33 -6.58
CA ALA A 168 7.90 -34.61 -6.84
C ALA A 168 6.38 -34.41 -7.02
N GLN A 169 5.82 -33.34 -6.45
CA GLN A 169 4.40 -33.01 -6.48
C GLN A 169 4.10 -32.01 -7.61
N ASP A 170 2.91 -32.13 -8.17
CA ASP A 170 2.39 -31.16 -9.13
C ASP A 170 1.88 -29.88 -8.44
N LEU A 171 1.65 -28.82 -9.22
CA LEU A 171 1.17 -27.52 -8.72
C LEU A 171 -0.16 -27.64 -7.99
N PHE A 172 -1.05 -28.53 -8.42
CA PHE A 172 -2.34 -28.73 -7.77
C PHE A 172 -2.19 -29.33 -6.36
N THR A 173 -1.31 -30.30 -6.21
CA THR A 173 -1.03 -30.94 -4.91
C THR A 173 -0.32 -29.98 -3.95
N LEU A 174 0.57 -29.13 -4.48
CA LEU A 174 1.23 -28.08 -3.72
C LEU A 174 0.24 -27.01 -3.22
N GLN A 175 -0.87 -26.81 -3.96
CA GLN A 175 -1.90 -25.84 -3.59
C GLN A 175 -2.75 -26.37 -2.43
N GLY A 176 -2.44 -25.95 -1.19
CA GLY A 176 -3.18 -26.32 0.01
C GLY A 176 -4.56 -25.65 0.11
N ARG A 177 -5.32 -26.00 1.18
CA ARG A 177 -6.66 -25.40 1.44
C ARG A 177 -6.60 -23.92 1.83
N HIS A 178 -5.50 -23.47 2.41
CA HIS A 178 -5.30 -22.10 2.92
C HIS A 178 -4.42 -21.24 2.04
N GLN A 179 -4.09 -21.72 0.85
CA GLN A 179 -3.26 -21.00 -0.10
C GLN A 179 -3.77 -21.21 -1.53
N ARG A 180 -3.53 -20.21 -2.37
CA ARG A 180 -3.84 -20.24 -3.80
C ARG A 180 -2.62 -19.78 -4.59
N LEU A 181 -2.32 -20.50 -5.67
CA LEU A 181 -1.27 -20.10 -6.59
C LEU A 181 -1.73 -18.87 -7.38
N LEU A 182 -1.00 -17.76 -7.25
CA LEU A 182 -1.24 -16.54 -8.01
C LEU A 182 -0.46 -16.55 -9.31
N GLN A 183 0.79 -17.02 -9.26
CA GLN A 183 1.68 -17.01 -10.41
C GLN A 183 2.76 -18.09 -10.28
N TRP A 184 3.12 -18.66 -11.40
CA TRP A 184 4.28 -19.54 -11.56
C TRP A 184 5.18 -18.97 -12.65
N CYS A 185 6.44 -18.72 -12.32
CA CYS A 185 7.46 -18.27 -13.24
C CYS A 185 8.53 -19.36 -13.34
N PRO A 186 8.59 -20.13 -14.43
CA PRO A 186 9.69 -21.04 -14.69
C PRO A 186 11.03 -20.29 -14.74
N ALA A 187 12.09 -20.86 -14.20
CA ALA A 187 13.40 -20.22 -14.10
C ALA A 187 13.92 -19.67 -15.45
N HIS A 188 13.63 -20.37 -16.55
CA HIS A 188 14.03 -19.98 -17.90
C HIS A 188 13.19 -18.85 -18.50
N GLN A 189 12.00 -18.56 -17.95
CA GLN A 189 11.08 -17.54 -18.44
C GLN A 189 11.08 -16.26 -17.58
N CYS A 190 11.61 -16.33 -16.35
CA CYS A 190 11.67 -15.15 -15.47
C CYS A 190 12.53 -14.00 -16.03
N SER A 191 13.38 -14.27 -17.03
CA SER A 191 14.18 -13.27 -17.74
C SER A 191 13.46 -12.58 -18.91
N LEU A 192 12.30 -13.12 -19.35
CA LEU A 192 11.58 -12.68 -20.56
C LEU A 192 10.32 -11.85 -20.28
N GLY A 193 10.03 -11.58 -19.01
CA GLY A 193 8.82 -10.91 -18.57
C GLY A 193 7.83 -11.86 -17.89
N PRO A 194 6.80 -11.33 -17.21
CA PRO A 194 5.84 -12.17 -16.52
C PRO A 194 5.06 -13.03 -17.51
N PRO A 195 4.96 -14.36 -17.31
CA PRO A 195 4.06 -15.19 -18.08
C PRO A 195 2.62 -14.72 -17.82
N ALA A 196 1.75 -14.87 -18.82
CA ALA A 196 0.34 -14.56 -18.66
C ALA A 196 -0.21 -15.29 -17.41
N SER A 197 -0.69 -14.55 -16.43
CA SER A 197 -1.20 -15.10 -15.19
C SER A 197 -2.34 -16.09 -15.47
N HIS A 198 -2.40 -17.21 -14.71
CA HIS A 198 -3.47 -18.22 -14.70
C HIS A 198 -3.59 -19.18 -15.90
N TRP A 199 -2.53 -19.36 -16.72
CA TRP A 199 -2.60 -20.18 -17.93
C TRP A 199 -1.71 -21.44 -17.87
N TRP A 200 -1.29 -21.82 -16.68
CA TRP A 200 -0.44 -23.00 -16.49
C TRP A 200 -1.26 -24.27 -16.26
N ASP A 201 -0.70 -25.39 -16.68
CA ASP A 201 -1.25 -26.70 -16.31
C ASP A 201 -0.91 -27.02 -14.85
N LEU A 202 -1.95 -27.10 -14.00
CA LEU A 202 -1.82 -27.46 -12.59
C LEU A 202 -1.22 -28.86 -12.36
N GLY A 203 -1.17 -29.73 -13.38
CA GLY A 203 -0.47 -31.00 -13.34
C GLY A 203 1.01 -30.90 -13.60
N SER A 204 1.50 -29.74 -13.99
CA SER A 204 2.92 -29.54 -14.19
C SER A 204 3.68 -29.66 -12.87
N LYS A 205 4.85 -30.28 -12.91
CA LYS A 205 5.77 -30.39 -11.79
C LYS A 205 6.80 -29.27 -11.90
N PRO A 206 6.81 -28.35 -10.96
CA PRO A 206 7.78 -27.25 -11.01
C PRO A 206 9.19 -27.77 -10.74
N LYS A 207 10.17 -27.11 -11.37
CA LYS A 207 11.59 -27.49 -11.35
C LYS A 207 12.38 -26.63 -10.37
N ALA A 208 13.61 -27.05 -10.10
CA ALA A 208 14.57 -26.26 -9.33
C ALA A 208 14.78 -24.88 -9.99
N GLY A 209 14.76 -23.84 -9.17
CA GLY A 209 14.86 -22.45 -9.61
C GLY A 209 13.54 -21.80 -10.05
N ASP A 210 12.44 -22.55 -10.16
CA ASP A 210 11.13 -21.97 -10.45
C ASP A 210 10.63 -21.12 -9.28
N HIS A 211 9.95 -20.02 -9.62
CA HIS A 211 9.35 -19.11 -8.65
C HIS A 211 7.84 -19.32 -8.57
N LEU A 212 7.34 -19.60 -7.39
CA LEU A 212 5.92 -19.78 -7.09
C LEU A 212 5.45 -18.64 -6.19
N PHE A 213 4.37 -17.98 -6.58
CA PHE A 213 3.74 -16.90 -5.79
C PHE A 213 2.42 -17.40 -5.23
N TRP A 214 2.34 -17.48 -3.91
CA TRP A 214 1.21 -18.00 -3.18
C TRP A 214 0.45 -16.90 -2.46
N LEU A 215 -0.86 -16.87 -2.63
CA LEU A 215 -1.75 -16.13 -1.74
C LEU A 215 -2.08 -17.02 -0.53
N GLU A 216 -1.69 -16.58 0.65
CA GLU A 216 -1.91 -17.27 1.91
C GLU A 216 -2.82 -16.45 2.82
N ALA A 217 -3.80 -17.13 3.45
CA ALA A 217 -4.58 -16.55 4.55
C ALA A 217 -3.82 -16.82 5.87
N VAL A 218 -3.42 -15.76 6.56
CA VAL A 218 -2.72 -15.85 7.84
C VAL A 218 -3.72 -15.60 8.96
N SER A 219 -4.02 -16.62 9.76
CA SER A 219 -4.85 -16.43 10.93
C SER A 219 -4.19 -15.47 11.92
N SER A 220 -4.96 -14.57 12.51
CA SER A 220 -4.51 -13.50 13.41
C SER A 220 -3.75 -13.98 14.67
N LEU A 221 -3.69 -15.28 14.91
CA LEU A 221 -2.99 -15.91 16.04
C LEU A 221 -1.46 -15.91 15.89
N ASP A 222 -0.93 -15.80 14.65
CA ASP A 222 0.52 -15.83 14.42
C ASP A 222 1.21 -14.44 14.45
N SER A 223 0.46 -13.37 14.66
CA SER A 223 1.03 -12.05 14.85
C SER A 223 1.70 -11.99 16.24
N ARG A 224 2.99 -12.36 16.31
CA ARG A 224 3.84 -12.18 17.50
C ARG A 224 3.70 -10.74 17.99
N ARG A 225 3.11 -10.57 19.17
CA ARG A 225 3.08 -9.29 19.88
C ARG A 225 4.51 -8.76 20.01
N PRO A 226 4.80 -7.52 19.63
CA PRO A 226 6.09 -6.93 19.95
C PRO A 226 6.27 -6.98 21.48
N ALA A 227 7.41 -7.48 21.93
CA ALA A 227 7.73 -7.55 23.34
C ALA A 227 7.53 -6.16 23.97
N LYS A 228 6.80 -6.10 25.08
CA LYS A 228 6.66 -4.88 25.90
C LYS A 228 8.06 -4.44 26.32
N GLY A 229 8.56 -3.36 25.74
CA GLY A 229 9.82 -2.75 26.16
C GLY A 229 9.73 -2.35 27.64
N ASN A 230 10.75 -2.70 28.42
CA ASN A 230 10.89 -2.31 29.82
C ASN A 230 11.11 -0.78 29.88
N TRP A 231 10.18 -0.04 30.46
CA TRP A 231 10.24 1.43 30.56
C TRP A 231 11.50 1.93 31.28
N PHE A 232 12.10 1.12 32.20
CA PHE A 232 13.38 1.40 32.86
C PHE A 232 14.58 1.36 31.89
N GLN A 233 14.55 0.50 30.86
CA GLN A 233 15.56 0.52 29.81
C GLN A 233 15.42 1.75 28.92
N ASP A 234 14.20 2.16 28.59
CA ASP A 234 13.92 3.38 27.84
C ASP A 234 14.46 4.64 28.56
N MET A 235 14.35 4.72 29.86
CA MET A 235 14.84 5.86 30.64
C MET A 235 16.37 5.92 30.68
N ARG A 236 17.07 4.78 30.87
CA ARG A 236 18.54 4.71 30.84
C ARG A 236 19.11 5.08 29.47
N VAL A 237 18.49 4.63 28.38
CA VAL A 237 18.92 4.95 27.02
C VAL A 237 18.71 6.44 26.73
N ARG A 238 17.61 7.03 27.19
CA ARG A 238 17.34 8.47 27.05
C ARG A 238 18.37 9.33 27.81
N TRP A 239 18.75 8.92 29.01
CA TRP A 239 19.80 9.59 29.79
C TRP A 239 21.18 9.46 29.12
N TRP A 240 21.49 8.30 28.60
CA TRP A 240 22.78 8.05 27.94
C TRP A 240 22.91 8.79 26.61
N LEU A 241 21.84 8.84 25.81
CA LEU A 241 21.78 9.62 24.58
C LEU A 241 21.81 11.14 24.85
N ALA A 242 21.26 11.59 25.97
CA ALA A 242 21.37 12.98 26.40
C ALA A 242 22.82 13.34 26.76
N LEU A 243 23.57 12.40 27.39
CA LEU A 243 24.99 12.58 27.69
C LEU A 243 25.91 12.52 26.46
N GLU A 244 25.63 11.61 25.50
CA GLU A 244 26.34 11.57 24.21
C GLU A 244 26.04 12.79 23.33
N GLY A 245 24.78 13.27 23.35
CA GLY A 245 24.38 14.53 22.69
C GLY A 245 25.10 15.76 23.22
N LEU A 246 25.55 15.73 24.47
CA LEU A 246 26.41 16.76 25.07
C LEU A 246 27.84 16.79 24.49
N GLN A 247 28.38 15.62 24.12
CA GLN A 247 29.73 15.53 23.55
C GLN A 247 29.81 15.92 22.05
N GLU A 248 28.75 15.71 21.27
CA GLU A 248 28.69 16.10 19.83
C GLU A 248 28.21 17.55 19.61
N SER A 249 27.82 18.27 20.65
CA SER A 249 27.15 19.59 20.60
C SER A 249 28.07 20.80 20.43
N VAL A 250 29.25 20.66 19.87
CA VAL A 250 30.15 21.81 19.58
C VAL A 250 29.93 22.35 18.16
N ARG A 251 28.70 22.54 17.73
CA ARG A 251 28.35 23.29 16.51
C ARG A 251 27.41 24.47 16.83
N PRO A 252 27.45 25.58 16.06
CA PRO A 252 26.92 26.90 16.49
C PRO A 252 25.43 26.98 16.83
N GLY A 253 24.62 25.95 16.52
CA GLY A 253 23.19 25.91 16.91
C GLY A 253 22.95 25.30 18.30
N THR A 254 23.90 24.53 18.84
CA THR A 254 23.79 23.83 20.13
C THR A 254 24.54 24.54 21.25
N LEU A 255 25.28 25.58 20.93
CA LEU A 255 25.98 26.45 21.90
C LEU A 255 24.98 27.05 22.92
N ARG A 256 23.70 27.23 22.56
CA ARG A 256 22.65 27.80 23.43
C ARG A 256 22.32 26.91 24.65
N TRP A 257 22.40 25.59 24.52
CA TRP A 257 22.10 24.65 25.61
C TRP A 257 23.30 24.43 26.55
N SER A 258 24.51 24.37 26.00
CA SER A 258 25.72 24.18 26.82
C SER A 258 26.01 25.39 27.72
N TRP A 259 25.80 26.62 27.23
CA TRP A 259 25.95 27.83 28.03
C TRP A 259 24.91 27.90 29.16
N GLY A 260 23.66 27.45 28.94
CA GLY A 260 22.63 27.38 29.97
C GLY A 260 23.01 26.45 31.11
N TRP A 261 23.58 25.29 30.82
CA TRP A 261 24.07 24.33 31.86
C TRP A 261 25.32 24.82 32.58
N LEU A 262 26.24 25.49 31.89
CA LEU A 262 27.42 26.12 32.51
C LEU A 262 26.98 27.26 33.45
N LEU A 263 26.02 28.08 33.01
CA LEU A 263 25.50 29.19 33.81
C LEU A 263 24.70 28.67 35.00
N ALA A 264 23.90 27.64 34.85
CA ALA A 264 23.18 26.99 35.94
C ALA A 264 24.14 26.30 36.95
N GLY A 265 25.22 25.68 36.47
CA GLY A 265 26.26 25.09 37.31
C GLY A 265 27.06 26.13 38.08
N ALA A 266 27.40 27.28 37.43
CA ALA A 266 28.05 28.40 38.08
C ALA A 266 27.17 29.03 39.18
N LEU A 267 25.87 29.19 38.88
CA LEU A 267 24.84 29.64 39.81
C LEU A 267 24.69 28.69 41.00
N PHE A 268 24.66 27.40 40.78
CA PHE A 268 24.58 26.39 41.82
C PHE A 268 25.83 26.40 42.72
N ALA A 269 27.00 26.49 42.10
CA ALA A 269 28.27 26.62 42.82
C ALA A 269 28.32 27.86 43.71
N LEU A 270 27.76 28.97 43.19
CA LEU A 270 27.72 30.22 43.95
C LEU A 270 26.71 30.17 45.11
N VAL A 271 25.54 29.52 44.94
CA VAL A 271 24.61 29.27 46.05
C VAL A 271 25.29 28.48 47.17
N LEU A 272 26.14 27.50 46.81
CA LEU A 272 26.90 26.72 47.75
C LEU A 272 27.99 27.56 48.44
N VAL A 273 28.68 28.45 47.70
CA VAL A 273 29.72 29.33 48.28
C VAL A 273 29.11 30.39 49.17
N LEU A 274 28.04 31.05 48.77
CA LEU A 274 27.34 32.04 49.59
C LEU A 274 26.64 31.42 50.80
N GLY A 275 26.16 30.18 50.66
CA GLY A 275 25.56 29.39 51.78
C GLY A 275 26.57 28.84 52.75
N SER A 276 27.88 28.86 52.40
CA SER A 276 28.92 28.39 53.33
C SER A 276 29.19 29.40 54.45
N ASN A 277 29.45 28.92 55.68
CA ASN A 277 29.68 29.74 56.88
C ASN A 277 30.87 30.73 56.80
N ARG A 278 31.61 30.75 55.66
CA ARG A 278 32.76 31.64 55.44
C ARG A 278 32.38 33.14 55.31
N PHE A 279 31.14 33.44 54.91
CA PHE A 279 30.68 34.81 54.68
C PHE A 279 29.71 35.33 55.77
N GLY A 280 29.62 34.64 56.92
CA GLY A 280 28.87 35.16 58.06
C GLY A 280 27.34 35.17 57.96
N PHE A 281 26.75 34.57 56.93
CA PHE A 281 25.29 34.61 56.69
C PHE A 281 24.49 33.65 57.59
N GLY A 282 25.10 32.89 58.42
CA GLY A 282 24.46 32.16 59.54
C GLY A 282 23.46 31.06 59.18
N SER A 283 22.98 31.00 57.91
CA SER A 283 22.11 29.91 57.45
C SER A 283 22.11 29.78 55.92
N PRO A 284 22.05 28.57 55.37
CA PRO A 284 21.99 28.34 53.91
C PRO A 284 20.75 28.91 53.25
N LEU A 285 19.67 29.12 54.03
CA LEU A 285 18.41 29.70 53.56
C LEU A 285 18.58 31.18 53.22
N ARG A 286 19.33 31.96 54.02
CA ARG A 286 19.61 33.38 53.72
C ARG A 286 20.49 33.53 52.47
N GLY A 287 21.49 32.65 52.30
CA GLY A 287 22.29 32.64 51.09
C GLY A 287 21.48 32.33 49.83
N ALA A 288 20.53 31.40 49.91
CA ALA A 288 19.64 31.07 48.79
C ALA A 288 18.66 32.23 48.44
N LEU A 289 18.08 32.88 49.45
CA LEU A 289 17.19 34.06 49.24
C LEU A 289 17.96 35.23 48.63
N LEU A 290 19.19 35.47 49.07
CA LEU A 290 20.06 36.53 48.52
C LEU A 290 20.46 36.24 47.08
N THR A 291 20.70 34.97 46.75
CA THR A 291 21.00 34.53 45.39
C THR A 291 19.79 34.73 44.49
N ILE A 292 18.57 34.43 44.94
CA ILE A 292 17.33 34.65 44.21
C ILE A 292 17.06 36.15 43.98
N ALA A 293 17.33 37.01 44.99
CA ALA A 293 17.21 38.45 44.87
C ALA A 293 18.19 39.06 43.88
N LEU A 294 19.45 38.60 43.87
CA LEU A 294 20.45 38.98 42.86
C LEU A 294 20.09 38.52 41.44
N LEU A 295 19.55 37.32 41.33
CA LEU A 295 19.03 36.77 40.04
C LEU A 295 17.89 37.59 39.49
N LYS A 296 17.03 38.19 40.35
CA LYS A 296 15.91 39.01 39.96
C LYS A 296 16.32 40.44 39.55
N GLY A 297 17.57 40.81 39.77
CA GLY A 297 18.11 42.14 39.45
C GLY A 297 18.02 43.15 40.61
N GLU A 298 17.64 42.72 41.79
CA GLU A 298 17.56 43.55 43.01
C GLU A 298 18.95 43.66 43.67
N TYR A 299 19.96 44.12 42.89
CA TYR A 299 21.35 44.08 43.38
C TYR A 299 21.66 45.14 44.44
N ILE A 300 20.97 46.28 44.44
CA ILE A 300 21.19 47.36 45.41
C ILE A 300 20.79 46.93 46.82
N ASP A 301 19.64 46.29 47.00
CA ASP A 301 19.18 45.78 48.27
C ASP A 301 20.02 44.58 48.76
N ALA A 302 20.41 43.72 47.80
CA ALA A 302 21.28 42.61 48.11
C ALA A 302 22.68 43.06 48.56
N LEU A 303 23.24 44.08 47.88
CA LEU A 303 24.54 44.63 48.25
C LEU A 303 24.52 45.30 49.63
N SER A 304 23.47 46.11 49.95
CA SER A 304 23.30 46.73 51.25
C SER A 304 23.12 45.70 52.37
N ALA A 305 22.45 44.59 52.09
CA ALA A 305 22.30 43.47 53.01
C ALA A 305 23.64 42.71 53.25
N MET A 306 24.53 42.70 52.26
CA MET A 306 25.87 42.07 52.36
C MET A 306 26.87 42.94 53.10
N THR A 307 26.74 44.27 52.98
CA THR A 307 27.68 45.24 53.59
C THR A 307 27.24 45.78 54.98
N GLY A 308 26.07 45.31 55.49
CA GLY A 308 25.54 45.77 56.79
C GLY A 308 25.17 47.23 56.83
N GLY A 309 24.92 47.92 55.67
CA GLY A 309 24.52 49.32 55.57
C GLY A 309 25.66 50.33 55.77
N GLY A 310 26.91 49.89 55.81
CA GLY A 310 28.06 50.80 55.95
C GLY A 310 28.55 51.33 54.59
N PRO A 311 29.40 52.41 54.59
CA PRO A 311 29.99 52.95 53.36
C PRO A 311 30.86 51.91 52.69
N LEU A 312 30.88 51.95 51.32
CA LEU A 312 31.69 51.04 50.52
C LEU A 312 33.19 51.34 50.70
N GLU A 313 33.84 50.57 51.56
CA GLU A 313 35.31 50.58 51.70
C GLU A 313 35.97 49.79 50.54
N ALA A 314 37.24 50.08 50.23
CA ALA A 314 37.97 49.45 49.11
C ALA A 314 37.97 47.89 49.17
N ASP A 315 37.87 47.32 50.39
CA ASP A 315 37.81 45.89 50.58
C ASP A 315 36.50 45.22 50.12
N HIS A 316 35.45 46.03 49.91
CA HIS A 316 34.16 45.56 49.40
C HIS A 316 34.00 45.64 47.88
N LEU A 317 35.01 46.16 47.15
CA LEU A 317 34.97 46.33 45.67
C LEU A 317 34.81 44.96 44.95
N GLY A 318 35.44 43.95 45.49
CA GLY A 318 35.34 42.59 44.96
C GLY A 318 33.94 41.99 45.09
N LEU A 319 33.28 42.26 46.22
CA LEU A 319 31.89 41.84 46.48
C LEU A 319 30.89 42.59 45.59
N ALA A 320 31.10 43.88 45.37
CA ALA A 320 30.29 44.67 44.47
C ALA A 320 30.40 44.22 43.01
N ALA A 321 31.63 43.94 42.55
CA ALA A 321 31.86 43.38 41.21
C ALA A 321 31.25 42.00 41.04
N LEU A 322 31.32 41.14 42.04
CA LEU A 322 30.72 39.80 42.07
C LEU A 322 29.20 39.90 42.03
N SER A 323 28.60 40.80 42.81
CA SER A 323 27.12 41.00 42.84
C SER A 323 26.59 41.54 41.51
N LEU A 324 27.33 42.45 40.85
CA LEU A 324 26.99 42.98 39.52
C LEU A 324 27.12 41.87 38.44
N ALA A 325 28.16 41.08 38.44
CA ALA A 325 28.33 39.95 37.54
C ALA A 325 27.19 38.94 37.70
N PHE A 326 26.70 38.78 38.93
CA PHE A 326 25.62 37.88 39.26
C PHE A 326 24.27 38.38 38.77
N ALA A 327 23.99 39.65 38.95
CA ALA A 327 22.79 40.29 38.45
C ALA A 327 22.73 40.26 36.90
N LEU A 328 23.84 40.53 36.23
CA LEU A 328 23.97 40.41 34.77
C LEU A 328 23.80 38.94 34.30
N GLY A 329 24.39 37.99 35.05
CA GLY A 329 24.22 36.56 34.79
C GLY A 329 22.75 36.12 34.93
N GLY A 330 22.06 36.62 35.93
CA GLY A 330 20.63 36.36 36.18
C GLY A 330 19.73 36.88 35.08
N THR A 331 19.97 38.12 34.61
CA THR A 331 19.20 38.68 33.50
C THR A 331 19.43 37.93 32.20
N LEU A 332 20.66 37.47 31.93
CA LEU A 332 20.96 36.63 30.78
C LEU A 332 20.31 35.24 30.90
N LEU A 333 20.25 34.66 32.12
CA LEU A 333 19.61 33.37 32.35
C LEU A 333 18.09 33.48 32.16
N THR A 334 17.45 34.51 32.68
CA THR A 334 16.01 34.73 32.49
C THR A 334 15.65 34.99 31.03
N ALA A 335 16.42 35.80 30.31
CA ALA A 335 16.26 36.05 28.89
C ALA A 335 16.43 34.74 28.10
N TRP A 336 17.42 33.90 28.44
CA TRP A 336 17.63 32.58 27.83
C TRP A 336 16.45 31.64 28.12
N LEU A 337 15.96 31.59 29.36
CA LEU A 337 14.83 30.73 29.74
C LEU A 337 13.56 31.13 28.98
N VAL A 338 13.28 32.44 28.90
CA VAL A 338 12.15 32.98 28.11
C VAL A 338 12.31 32.59 26.63
N ALA A 339 13.52 32.74 26.07
CA ALA A 339 13.78 32.34 24.67
C ALA A 339 13.57 30.84 24.43
N VAL A 340 13.97 29.98 25.38
CA VAL A 340 13.77 28.54 25.30
C VAL A 340 12.28 28.16 25.42
N VAL A 341 11.55 28.79 26.37
CA VAL A 341 10.11 28.56 26.53
C VAL A 341 9.34 29.05 25.31
N LEU A 342 9.72 30.22 24.77
CA LEU A 342 9.12 30.77 23.56
C LEU A 342 9.38 29.88 22.35
N ASP A 343 10.61 29.42 22.17
CA ASP A 343 11.00 28.50 21.11
C ASP A 343 10.21 27.17 21.25
N TRP A 344 10.06 26.65 22.47
CA TRP A 344 9.26 25.45 22.75
C TRP A 344 7.78 25.65 22.47
N LEU A 345 7.20 26.83 22.85
CA LEU A 345 5.81 27.17 22.57
C LEU A 345 5.56 27.37 21.07
N LEU A 346 6.48 28.04 20.37
CA LEU A 346 6.42 28.23 18.91
C LEU A 346 6.54 26.88 18.19
N ALA A 347 7.50 26.03 18.58
CA ALA A 347 7.65 24.69 18.02
C ALA A 347 6.38 23.85 18.25
N ARG A 348 5.72 24.01 19.40
CA ARG A 348 4.46 23.33 19.71
C ARG A 348 3.27 23.89 18.92
N ARG A 349 3.18 25.21 18.73
CA ARG A 349 2.11 25.85 17.93
C ARG A 349 2.26 25.61 16.44
N LEU A 350 3.49 25.64 15.93
CA LEU A 350 3.80 25.44 14.51
C LEU A 350 3.90 23.95 14.12
N GLY A 351 3.64 23.02 15.04
CA GLY A 351 3.67 21.58 14.74
C GLY A 351 5.06 21.02 14.38
N ARG A 352 6.13 21.81 14.51
CA ARG A 352 7.52 21.44 14.18
C ARG A 352 8.17 20.53 15.24
N ARG A 353 7.48 19.46 15.63
CA ARG A 353 8.07 18.46 16.51
C ARG A 353 8.81 17.42 15.68
N GLU A 354 10.13 17.43 15.76
CA GLU A 354 10.91 16.33 15.21
C GLU A 354 10.74 15.06 16.03
N PRO A 355 10.72 13.90 15.35
CA PRO A 355 10.68 12.61 16.05
C PRO A 355 11.92 12.44 16.93
N GLY A 356 11.72 11.88 18.13
CA GLY A 356 12.82 11.57 19.04
C GLY A 356 13.68 10.40 18.54
N PRO A 357 14.88 10.21 19.16
CA PRO A 357 15.75 9.09 18.84
C PRO A 357 15.06 7.74 19.10
N LEU A 358 15.49 6.73 18.35
CA LEU A 358 15.02 5.35 18.52
C LEU A 358 15.95 4.57 19.46
N ASP A 359 15.37 3.67 20.24
CA ASP A 359 16.14 2.72 21.04
C ASP A 359 16.99 1.81 20.17
N ARG A 360 18.14 1.35 20.69
CA ARG A 360 19.03 0.44 19.97
C ARG A 360 18.30 -0.83 19.53
N GLY A 361 18.44 -1.16 18.24
CA GLY A 361 17.82 -2.35 17.64
C GLY A 361 16.34 -2.24 17.36
N THR A 362 15.71 -1.07 17.58
CA THR A 362 14.32 -0.85 17.18
C THR A 362 14.18 -0.87 15.66
N ASN A 363 13.28 -1.71 15.15
CA ASN A 363 12.94 -1.78 13.74
C ASN A 363 12.07 -0.60 13.33
N TYR A 364 12.40 0.04 12.22
CA TYR A 364 11.64 1.15 11.66
C TYR A 364 11.69 1.19 10.13
N VAL A 365 10.76 1.94 9.54
CA VAL A 365 10.70 2.24 8.12
C VAL A 365 10.91 3.74 7.94
N LEU A 366 11.71 4.13 6.94
CA LEU A 366 12.02 5.51 6.61
C LEU A 366 11.26 5.95 5.37
N LEU A 367 10.54 7.07 5.47
CA LEU A 367 9.89 7.72 4.32
C LEU A 367 10.60 9.05 4.05
N VAL A 368 11.13 9.21 2.84
CA VAL A 368 11.77 10.45 2.39
C VAL A 368 10.87 11.11 1.36
N GLY A 369 10.33 12.29 1.68
CA GLY A 369 9.45 13.07 0.82
C GLY A 369 8.29 13.72 1.57
N GLY A 370 7.74 14.80 1.01
CA GLY A 370 6.69 15.62 1.62
C GLY A 370 5.31 15.49 0.99
N HIS A 371 5.18 14.72 -0.09
CA HIS A 371 3.96 14.63 -0.89
C HIS A 371 2.80 13.89 -0.20
N LEU A 372 1.61 13.99 -0.78
CA LEU A 372 0.38 13.35 -0.28
C LEU A 372 0.56 11.83 -0.16
N LEU A 373 1.27 11.20 -1.11
CA LEU A 373 1.62 9.78 -1.06
C LEU A 373 2.38 9.40 0.21
N ALA A 374 3.37 10.20 0.64
CA ALA A 374 4.10 9.95 1.88
C ALA A 374 3.20 9.96 3.11
N ARG A 375 2.22 10.88 3.15
CA ARG A 375 1.24 10.96 4.25
C ARG A 375 0.26 9.78 4.25
N ARG A 376 -0.16 9.31 3.06
CA ARG A 376 -1.02 8.12 2.92
C ARG A 376 -0.29 6.87 3.38
N LEU A 377 0.95 6.73 2.92
CA LEU A 377 1.82 5.61 3.27
C LEU A 377 2.14 5.58 4.77
N ASP A 378 2.41 6.74 5.37
CA ASP A 378 2.61 6.88 6.83
C ASP A 378 1.41 6.34 7.61
N LYS A 379 0.19 6.77 7.26
CA LYS A 379 -1.04 6.28 7.90
C LYS A 379 -1.23 4.77 7.74
N LEU A 380 -0.99 4.24 6.55
CA LEU A 380 -1.15 2.82 6.25
C LEU A 380 -0.13 1.96 7.03
N LEU A 381 1.12 2.38 7.08
CA LEU A 381 2.19 1.69 7.82
C LEU A 381 1.95 1.75 9.33
N LEU A 382 1.47 2.87 9.87
CA LEU A 382 1.11 2.99 11.29
C LEU A 382 -0.05 2.06 11.65
N GLN A 383 -1.06 1.92 10.80
CA GLN A 383 -2.15 0.95 10.98
C GLN A 383 -1.62 -0.49 11.00
N SER A 384 -0.61 -0.78 10.18
CA SER A 384 0.09 -2.07 10.14
C SER A 384 1.12 -2.26 11.26
N ARG A 385 1.15 -1.37 12.26
CA ARG A 385 2.04 -1.38 13.45
C ARG A 385 3.53 -1.24 13.15
N PHE A 386 3.90 -0.70 12.00
CA PHE A 386 5.28 -0.33 11.73
C PHE A 386 5.64 0.97 12.48
N ARG A 387 6.87 1.08 12.96
CA ARG A 387 7.41 2.36 13.43
C ARG A 387 7.90 3.15 12.22
N VAL A 388 7.20 4.23 11.88
CA VAL A 388 7.52 5.06 10.73
C VAL A 388 8.34 6.27 11.16
N ARG A 389 9.31 6.64 10.36
CA ARG A 389 10.05 7.92 10.45
C ARG A 389 9.99 8.61 9.11
N ARG A 390 9.67 9.88 9.12
CA ARG A 390 9.51 10.66 7.90
C ARG A 390 10.52 11.79 7.85
N VAL A 391 11.08 12.01 6.65
CA VAL A 391 11.95 13.13 6.31
C VAL A 391 11.24 13.97 5.27
N GLN A 392 11.09 15.26 5.55
CA GLN A 392 10.48 16.21 4.64
C GLN A 392 11.48 17.34 4.36
N PRO A 393 12.26 17.24 3.26
CA PRO A 393 13.35 18.18 3.01
C PRO A 393 12.88 19.61 2.73
N ASP A 394 11.69 19.79 2.15
CA ASP A 394 11.25 21.07 1.57
C ASP A 394 10.54 22.01 2.55
N GLY A 395 10.63 21.76 3.86
CA GLY A 395 10.19 22.73 4.87
C GLY A 395 8.73 23.17 4.83
N GLN A 396 7.88 22.52 4.03
CA GLN A 396 6.45 22.83 4.02
C GLN A 396 5.86 22.49 5.40
N GLU A 397 5.20 23.46 5.99
CA GLU A 397 4.55 23.39 7.30
C GLU A 397 3.51 22.26 7.34
N SER A 398 3.93 21.12 7.84
CA SER A 398 3.03 20.00 8.13
C SER A 398 2.99 19.82 9.64
N ALA A 399 1.80 19.73 10.21
CA ALA A 399 1.57 19.43 11.62
C ALA A 399 2.11 18.03 12.05
N ASP A 400 2.70 17.29 11.14
CA ASP A 400 3.18 15.92 11.34
C ASP A 400 4.63 15.91 11.83
N LEU A 401 4.93 14.95 12.70
CA LEU A 401 6.29 14.66 13.19
C LEU A 401 7.20 14.20 12.03
N ALA A 402 8.04 15.09 11.51
CA ALA A 402 8.98 14.80 10.43
C ALA A 402 10.33 15.48 10.68
N PHE A 403 11.41 14.87 10.16
CA PHE A 403 12.73 15.52 10.13
C PHE A 403 12.79 16.51 8.97
N GLY A 404 13.32 17.70 9.21
CA GLY A 404 13.50 18.75 8.19
C GLY A 404 14.69 18.51 7.25
N SER A 405 15.60 17.58 7.57
CA SER A 405 16.72 17.21 6.71
C SER A 405 17.10 15.75 6.84
N LEU A 406 17.56 15.15 5.74
CA LEU A 406 18.01 13.76 5.70
C LEU A 406 19.20 13.53 6.61
N ASP A 407 20.20 14.42 6.60
CA ASP A 407 21.40 14.31 7.43
C ASP A 407 21.09 14.28 8.93
N ARG A 408 20.11 15.09 9.35
CA ARG A 408 19.68 15.10 10.75
C ARG A 408 18.94 13.83 11.10
N ALA A 409 18.06 13.34 10.24
CA ALA A 409 17.39 12.07 10.42
C ALA A 409 18.38 10.91 10.56
N LEU A 410 19.39 10.86 9.69
CA LEU A 410 20.43 9.82 9.71
C LEU A 410 21.24 9.81 11.01
N ARG A 411 21.55 10.99 11.56
CA ARG A 411 22.24 11.08 12.87
C ARG A 411 21.37 10.57 14.02
N VAL A 412 20.09 10.94 14.05
CA VAL A 412 19.17 10.57 15.12
C VAL A 412 18.81 9.08 15.05
N LEU A 413 18.70 8.52 13.84
CA LEU A 413 18.24 7.15 13.59
C LEU A 413 19.37 6.11 13.54
N ARG A 414 20.63 6.50 13.74
CA ARG A 414 21.82 5.65 13.59
C ARG A 414 21.80 4.36 14.43
N HIS A 415 21.10 4.35 15.56
CA HIS A 415 21.04 3.21 16.47
C HIS A 415 19.86 2.26 16.20
N GLY A 416 18.90 2.66 15.39
CA GLY A 416 17.78 1.82 14.99
C GLY A 416 18.15 0.91 13.81
N ARG A 417 17.32 -0.10 13.54
CA ARG A 417 17.40 -0.99 12.38
C ARG A 417 16.41 -0.53 11.32
N CYS A 418 16.90 0.07 10.25
CA CYS A 418 16.08 0.41 9.09
C CYS A 418 15.75 -0.87 8.32
N GLN A 419 14.46 -1.20 8.20
CA GLN A 419 13.97 -2.38 7.49
C GLN A 419 13.58 -2.08 6.05
N GLY A 420 13.08 -0.87 5.81
CA GLY A 420 12.65 -0.44 4.48
C GLY A 420 12.72 1.07 4.36
N VAL A 421 12.93 1.54 3.14
CA VAL A 421 13.00 2.96 2.80
C VAL A 421 12.13 3.22 1.58
N ALA A 422 11.26 4.24 1.64
CA ALA A 422 10.61 4.78 0.45
C ALA A 422 11.18 6.17 0.16
N VAL A 423 11.63 6.37 -1.07
CA VAL A 423 12.05 7.67 -1.58
C VAL A 423 10.98 8.17 -2.54
N LEU A 424 10.28 9.23 -2.12
CA LEU A 424 9.08 9.75 -2.75
C LEU A 424 9.33 11.21 -3.16
N GLY A 425 9.53 11.44 -4.43
CA GLY A 425 9.78 12.76 -5.01
C GLY A 425 9.42 12.79 -6.49
N ASP A 426 9.29 14.00 -7.03
CA ASP A 426 8.94 14.21 -8.44
C ASP A 426 10.13 14.10 -9.39
N ASP A 427 11.35 14.26 -8.89
CA ASP A 427 12.58 14.13 -9.66
C ASP A 427 13.19 12.75 -9.49
N LEU A 428 13.24 11.98 -10.58
CA LEU A 428 13.79 10.63 -10.59
C LEU A 428 15.28 10.59 -10.23
N MET A 429 16.07 11.57 -10.71
CA MET A 429 17.52 11.58 -10.45
C MET A 429 17.82 11.90 -8.99
N ALA A 430 17.12 12.86 -8.41
CA ALA A 430 17.23 13.18 -6.98
C ALA A 430 16.77 12.00 -6.10
N ASN A 431 15.72 11.28 -6.53
CA ASN A 431 15.26 10.06 -5.85
C ASN A 431 16.33 8.96 -5.89
N LEU A 432 16.96 8.74 -7.05
CA LEU A 432 18.01 7.74 -7.22
C LEU A 432 19.26 8.09 -6.40
N GLU A 433 19.72 9.33 -6.44
CA GLU A 433 20.86 9.80 -5.64
C GLU A 433 20.60 9.56 -4.14
N THR A 434 19.41 9.95 -3.68
CA THR A 434 18.98 9.71 -2.29
C THR A 434 18.94 8.22 -1.97
N ALA A 435 18.35 7.40 -2.83
CA ALA A 435 18.22 5.96 -2.63
C ALA A 435 19.58 5.27 -2.57
N LEU A 436 20.51 5.60 -3.47
CA LEU A 436 21.88 5.06 -3.49
C LEU A 436 22.63 5.43 -2.20
N SER A 437 22.54 6.69 -1.76
CA SER A 437 23.18 7.14 -0.52
C SER A 437 22.62 6.41 0.72
N LEU A 438 21.35 6.00 0.68
CA LEU A 438 20.71 5.26 1.76
C LEU A 438 21.00 3.76 1.69
N GLN A 439 21.17 3.21 0.49
CA GLN A 439 21.58 1.82 0.28
C GLN A 439 22.97 1.55 0.85
N ASP A 440 23.91 2.47 0.66
CA ASP A 440 25.25 2.38 1.24
C ASP A 440 25.23 2.31 2.78
N LYS A 441 24.30 3.03 3.40
CA LYS A 441 24.16 3.06 4.88
C LYS A 441 23.42 1.86 5.45
N TRP A 442 22.41 1.36 4.72
CA TRP A 442 21.56 0.25 5.12
C TRP A 442 21.44 -0.80 4.00
N PRO A 443 22.48 -1.60 3.74
CA PRO A 443 22.50 -2.57 2.64
C PRO A 443 21.41 -3.65 2.75
N GLN A 444 20.88 -3.86 3.95
CA GLN A 444 19.84 -4.85 4.23
C GLN A 444 18.41 -4.29 4.11
N ALA A 445 18.26 -2.95 3.99
CA ALA A 445 16.95 -2.34 3.87
C ALA A 445 16.41 -2.50 2.46
N ARG A 446 15.12 -2.80 2.33
CA ARG A 446 14.45 -2.79 1.03
C ARG A 446 14.14 -1.35 0.62
N LEU A 447 14.46 -1.00 -0.62
CA LEU A 447 14.25 0.34 -1.14
C LEU A 447 13.14 0.36 -2.17
N ALA A 448 12.15 1.24 -1.94
CA ALA A 448 11.10 1.57 -2.91
C ALA A 448 11.32 3.01 -3.38
N VAL A 449 11.50 3.20 -4.68
CA VAL A 449 11.81 4.49 -5.28
C VAL A 449 10.71 4.90 -6.23
N GLN A 450 10.16 6.10 -6.02
CA GLN A 450 9.15 6.65 -6.91
C GLN A 450 9.75 7.04 -8.25
N SER A 451 9.15 6.56 -9.34
CA SER A 451 9.48 6.90 -10.71
C SER A 451 8.26 7.51 -11.41
N HIS A 452 8.50 8.47 -12.29
CA HIS A 452 7.45 9.03 -13.15
C HIS A 452 7.71 8.76 -14.62
N SER A 453 8.80 8.07 -14.96
CA SER A 453 9.11 7.66 -16.32
C SER A 453 8.53 6.28 -16.60
N LEU A 454 7.64 6.24 -17.58
CA LEU A 454 6.87 5.06 -17.95
C LEU A 454 7.73 3.96 -18.60
N SER A 455 8.71 4.35 -19.42
CA SER A 455 9.55 3.39 -20.17
C SER A 455 10.84 2.99 -19.44
N ARG A 456 11.33 3.83 -18.53
CA ARG A 456 12.67 3.66 -17.92
C ARG A 456 12.66 3.04 -16.53
N GLY A 457 11.51 3.04 -15.82
CA GLY A 457 11.47 2.57 -14.43
C GLY A 457 11.84 1.09 -14.28
N ALA A 458 11.29 0.21 -15.11
CA ALA A 458 11.58 -1.22 -15.06
C ALA A 458 13.00 -1.55 -15.54
N GLU A 459 13.51 -0.82 -16.54
CA GLU A 459 14.88 -0.97 -17.04
C GLU A 459 15.90 -0.51 -16.00
N LEU A 460 15.64 0.62 -15.34
CA LEU A 460 16.50 1.14 -14.26
C LEU A 460 16.49 0.23 -13.04
N GLY A 461 15.34 -0.37 -12.70
CA GLY A 461 15.26 -1.35 -11.61
C GLY A 461 16.16 -2.58 -11.82
N ARG A 462 16.41 -2.97 -13.08
CA ARG A 462 17.36 -4.04 -13.42
C ARG A 462 18.82 -3.63 -13.23
N LEU A 463 19.14 -2.33 -13.38
CA LEU A 463 20.49 -1.80 -13.19
C LEU A 463 20.85 -1.64 -11.70
N PHE A 464 19.85 -1.48 -10.83
CA PHE A 464 20.05 -1.25 -9.40
C PHE A 464 19.41 -2.37 -8.57
N PRO A 465 20.09 -3.52 -8.39
CA PRO A 465 19.56 -4.64 -7.62
C PRO A 465 19.30 -4.21 -6.16
N GLY A 466 18.16 -4.60 -5.62
CA GLY A 466 17.72 -4.21 -4.27
C GLY A 466 16.86 -2.94 -4.19
N MET A 467 16.64 -2.26 -5.33
CA MET A 467 15.71 -1.13 -5.45
C MET A 467 14.49 -1.52 -6.28
N GLU A 468 13.31 -1.29 -5.75
CA GLU A 468 12.05 -1.45 -6.49
C GLU A 468 11.60 -0.08 -7.01
N MET A 469 11.59 0.06 -8.34
CA MET A 469 11.16 1.29 -9.01
C MET A 469 9.65 1.21 -9.24
N ILE A 470 8.89 2.13 -8.64
CA ILE A 470 7.43 2.11 -8.67
C ILE A 470 6.92 3.39 -9.34
N ASN A 471 6.09 3.23 -10.38
CA ASN A 471 5.38 4.34 -11.00
C ASN A 471 3.93 4.38 -10.49
N PRO A 472 3.60 5.30 -9.56
CA PRO A 472 2.27 5.36 -8.98
C PRO A 472 1.17 5.69 -9.99
N LEU A 473 1.49 6.42 -11.06
CA LEU A 473 0.49 6.82 -12.06
C LEU A 473 0.12 5.67 -13.00
N GLU A 474 1.07 4.80 -13.36
CA GLU A 474 0.77 3.59 -14.14
C GLU A 474 -0.10 2.61 -13.35
N LEU A 475 0.28 2.37 -12.09
CA LEU A 475 -0.50 1.52 -11.20
C LEU A 475 -1.94 2.04 -11.03
N ALA A 476 -2.08 3.34 -10.81
CA ALA A 476 -3.40 3.95 -10.68
C ALA A 476 -4.19 3.94 -11.99
N ALA A 477 -3.53 4.05 -13.15
CA ALA A 477 -4.20 4.07 -14.44
C ALA A 477 -4.98 2.78 -14.71
N GLU A 478 -4.42 1.61 -14.39
CA GLU A 478 -5.13 0.33 -14.53
C GLU A 478 -6.38 0.27 -13.66
N ALA A 479 -6.30 0.74 -12.41
CA ALA A 479 -7.45 0.80 -11.53
C ALA A 479 -8.53 1.81 -11.99
N VAL A 480 -8.10 2.97 -12.52
CA VAL A 480 -9.00 3.98 -13.10
C VAL A 480 -9.72 3.40 -14.31
N VAL A 481 -9.00 2.71 -15.19
CA VAL A 481 -9.56 2.07 -16.40
C VAL A 481 -10.50 0.93 -16.01
N ALA A 482 -10.14 0.08 -15.07
CA ALA A 482 -11.03 -0.96 -14.54
C ALA A 482 -12.33 -0.35 -13.99
N THR A 483 -12.22 0.76 -13.26
CA THR A 483 -13.37 1.48 -12.71
C THR A 483 -14.26 2.07 -13.83
N ALA A 484 -13.68 2.54 -14.93
CA ALA A 484 -14.44 3.03 -16.09
C ALA A 484 -15.26 1.90 -16.76
N PHE A 485 -14.75 0.67 -16.74
CA PHE A 485 -15.49 -0.50 -17.19
C PHE A 485 -16.54 -1.03 -16.21
N GLY A 486 -16.50 -0.58 -14.95
CA GLY A 486 -17.53 -0.95 -14.02
C GLY A 486 -17.05 -1.61 -12.76
N GLU A 487 -15.80 -1.91 -12.70
CA GLU A 487 -15.22 -2.62 -11.59
C GLU A 487 -15.09 -1.75 -10.34
N ARG A 488 -15.27 -2.36 -9.17
CA ARG A 488 -15.05 -1.71 -7.89
C ARG A 488 -13.68 -2.10 -7.34
N VAL A 489 -12.65 -1.39 -7.76
CA VAL A 489 -11.28 -1.66 -7.30
C VAL A 489 -11.10 -1.14 -5.87
N ARG A 490 -10.72 -2.05 -4.95
CA ARG A 490 -10.38 -1.71 -3.56
C ARG A 490 -8.91 -1.36 -3.41
N GLU A 491 -8.04 -2.17 -4.01
CA GLU A 491 -6.60 -2.08 -3.82
C GLU A 491 -5.87 -2.59 -5.06
N VAL A 492 -4.66 -2.10 -5.27
CA VAL A 492 -3.74 -2.56 -6.31
C VAL A 492 -2.59 -3.28 -5.63
N LEU A 493 -2.29 -4.50 -6.07
CA LEU A 493 -1.16 -5.30 -5.63
C LEU A 493 -0.19 -5.49 -6.80
N ARG A 494 1.11 -5.43 -6.54
CA ARG A 494 2.12 -5.77 -7.53
C ARG A 494 2.78 -7.08 -7.14
N VAL A 495 2.74 -8.04 -8.03
CA VAL A 495 3.27 -9.40 -7.82
C VAL A 495 4.06 -9.80 -9.05
N ALA A 496 5.36 -10.09 -8.92
CA ALA A 496 6.24 -10.50 -10.01
C ALA A 496 6.09 -9.61 -11.27
N ASP A 497 6.15 -8.29 -11.10
CA ASP A 497 5.98 -7.28 -12.17
C ASP A 497 4.60 -7.22 -12.83
N THR A 498 3.62 -7.96 -12.31
CA THR A 498 2.22 -7.91 -12.75
C THR A 498 1.37 -7.13 -11.74
N ASN A 499 0.53 -6.23 -12.23
CA ASN A 499 -0.44 -5.52 -11.41
C ASN A 499 -1.70 -6.37 -11.28
N LEU A 500 -2.09 -6.66 -10.05
CA LEU A 500 -3.31 -7.36 -9.71
C LEU A 500 -4.25 -6.40 -8.99
N LEU A 501 -5.47 -6.31 -9.47
CA LEU A 501 -6.52 -5.47 -8.91
C LEU A 501 -7.40 -6.32 -7.99
N LEU A 502 -7.56 -5.89 -6.75
CA LEU A 502 -8.50 -6.48 -5.81
C LEU A 502 -9.86 -5.82 -6.03
N THR A 503 -10.83 -6.58 -6.54
CA THR A 503 -12.12 -6.06 -6.99
C THR A 503 -13.28 -6.73 -6.27
N ASP A 504 -14.31 -5.92 -5.97
CA ASP A 504 -15.58 -6.35 -5.41
C ASP A 504 -16.61 -6.57 -6.52
N TYR A 505 -17.24 -7.73 -6.51
CA TYR A 505 -18.39 -8.05 -7.34
C TYR A 505 -19.60 -8.32 -6.46
N ARG A 506 -20.71 -7.67 -6.77
CA ARG A 506 -22.01 -8.04 -6.22
C ARG A 506 -22.87 -8.57 -7.35
N VAL A 507 -23.20 -9.85 -7.28
CA VAL A 507 -23.91 -10.55 -8.34
C VAL A 507 -25.38 -10.14 -8.34
N GLU A 508 -25.84 -9.57 -9.45
CA GLU A 508 -27.23 -9.18 -9.65
C GLU A 508 -28.00 -10.25 -10.47
N ALA A 509 -29.33 -10.18 -10.44
CA ALA A 509 -30.14 -11.07 -11.25
C ALA A 509 -29.89 -10.79 -12.73
N GLY A 510 -29.50 -11.80 -13.52
CA GLY A 510 -29.14 -11.66 -14.93
C GLY A 510 -27.63 -11.43 -15.21
N ASP A 511 -26.80 -11.37 -14.17
CA ASP A 511 -25.36 -11.30 -14.30
C ASP A 511 -24.78 -12.57 -14.96
N THR A 512 -23.70 -12.39 -15.72
CA THR A 512 -22.98 -13.48 -16.41
C THR A 512 -22.38 -14.51 -15.45
N LEU A 513 -22.19 -14.15 -14.17
CA LEU A 513 -21.67 -15.01 -13.12
C LEU A 513 -22.73 -15.94 -12.51
N VAL A 514 -24.03 -15.64 -12.66
CA VAL A 514 -25.12 -16.43 -12.08
C VAL A 514 -25.13 -17.86 -12.63
N GLY A 515 -25.25 -18.86 -11.76
CA GLY A 515 -25.30 -20.27 -12.14
C GLY A 515 -23.94 -20.87 -12.53
N ARG A 516 -22.86 -20.11 -12.47
CA ARG A 516 -21.49 -20.60 -12.71
C ARG A 516 -20.85 -21.08 -11.42
N SER A 517 -20.06 -22.17 -11.50
CA SER A 517 -19.21 -22.56 -10.37
C SER A 517 -18.05 -21.60 -10.19
N LEU A 518 -17.56 -21.45 -8.96
CA LEU A 518 -16.38 -20.63 -8.69
C LEU A 518 -15.15 -21.09 -9.49
N GLY A 519 -15.02 -22.39 -9.76
CA GLY A 519 -13.98 -22.93 -10.63
C GLY A 519 -14.12 -22.47 -12.09
N GLN A 520 -15.35 -22.41 -12.62
CA GLN A 520 -15.61 -21.87 -13.96
C GLN A 520 -15.29 -20.38 -14.05
N ILE A 521 -15.61 -19.62 -13.02
CA ILE A 521 -15.29 -18.18 -12.96
C ILE A 521 -13.77 -17.97 -12.89
N ALA A 522 -13.10 -18.70 -11.99
CA ALA A 522 -11.66 -18.56 -11.79
C ALA A 522 -10.87 -18.87 -13.06
N GLU A 523 -11.13 -20.02 -13.69
CA GLU A 523 -10.43 -20.46 -14.90
C GLU A 523 -10.91 -19.72 -16.14
N GLY A 524 -12.23 -19.54 -16.28
CA GLY A 524 -12.82 -18.95 -17.47
C GLY A 524 -12.46 -17.48 -17.69
N TYR A 525 -12.28 -16.74 -16.59
CA TYR A 525 -11.90 -15.32 -16.64
C TYR A 525 -10.45 -15.06 -16.21
N GLY A 526 -9.74 -16.08 -15.72
CA GLY A 526 -8.37 -15.93 -15.22
C GLY A 526 -8.30 -15.07 -13.96
N VAL A 527 -9.21 -15.28 -13.01
CA VAL A 527 -9.27 -14.54 -11.75
C VAL A 527 -9.01 -15.45 -10.55
N VAL A 528 -8.41 -14.93 -9.49
CA VAL A 528 -8.20 -15.66 -8.23
C VAL A 528 -9.22 -15.19 -7.21
N LEU A 529 -10.01 -16.13 -6.70
CA LEU A 529 -11.11 -15.86 -5.78
C LEU A 529 -10.56 -15.80 -4.35
N VAL A 530 -10.70 -14.64 -3.71
CA VAL A 530 -10.19 -14.37 -2.36
C VAL A 530 -11.25 -14.68 -1.31
N SER A 531 -12.46 -14.16 -1.50
CA SER A 531 -13.56 -14.43 -0.57
C SER A 531 -14.92 -14.45 -1.27
N LEU A 532 -15.86 -15.15 -0.66
CA LEU A 532 -17.26 -15.18 -1.06
C LEU A 532 -18.14 -14.91 0.16
N THR A 533 -19.03 -13.93 0.06
CA THR A 533 -20.08 -13.69 1.05
C THR A 533 -21.42 -14.13 0.45
N PRO A 534 -21.97 -15.28 0.85
CA PRO A 534 -23.25 -15.73 0.36
C PRO A 534 -24.39 -14.79 0.77
N VAL A 535 -25.42 -14.73 -0.07
CA VAL A 535 -26.64 -13.98 0.26
C VAL A 535 -27.19 -14.38 1.61
N GLY A 536 -27.55 -13.40 2.45
CA GLY A 536 -28.08 -13.62 3.80
C GLY A 536 -27.04 -13.98 4.88
N GLN A 537 -25.77 -14.10 4.54
CA GLN A 537 -24.69 -14.31 5.50
C GLN A 537 -23.89 -13.02 5.72
N SER A 538 -23.49 -12.76 6.97
CA SER A 538 -22.64 -11.61 7.33
C SER A 538 -21.15 -11.95 7.31
N ARG A 539 -20.79 -13.25 7.30
CA ARG A 539 -19.39 -13.69 7.32
C ARG A 539 -18.95 -14.18 5.95
N ALA A 540 -17.86 -13.64 5.47
CA ALA A 540 -17.23 -14.08 4.24
C ALA A 540 -16.51 -15.44 4.42
N LEU A 541 -16.60 -16.28 3.40
CA LEU A 541 -15.84 -17.52 3.28
C LEU A 541 -14.53 -17.18 2.60
N MET A 542 -13.41 -17.35 3.30
CA MET A 542 -12.08 -17.09 2.75
C MET A 542 -11.60 -18.27 1.94
N LEU A 543 -10.99 -18.00 0.78
CA LEU A 543 -10.53 -18.99 -0.19
C LEU A 543 -11.58 -20.09 -0.45
N PRO A 544 -12.78 -19.74 -0.95
CA PRO A 544 -13.92 -20.64 -1.03
C PRO A 544 -13.64 -21.85 -1.94
N GLY A 545 -14.34 -22.97 -1.69
CA GLY A 545 -14.27 -24.15 -2.55
C GLY A 545 -14.75 -23.84 -3.97
N LEU A 546 -14.05 -24.37 -4.97
CA LEU A 546 -14.28 -24.04 -6.39
C LEU A 546 -15.56 -24.69 -6.99
N ASP A 547 -16.13 -25.65 -6.30
CA ASP A 547 -17.37 -26.35 -6.66
C ASP A 547 -18.65 -25.54 -6.40
N ARG A 548 -18.55 -24.45 -5.62
CA ARG A 548 -19.71 -23.65 -5.24
C ARG A 548 -20.24 -22.86 -6.41
N VAL A 549 -21.56 -22.82 -6.55
CA VAL A 549 -22.29 -22.12 -7.63
C VAL A 549 -22.73 -20.75 -7.15
N MET A 550 -22.50 -19.71 -7.97
CA MET A 550 -22.89 -18.33 -7.68
C MET A 550 -24.39 -18.11 -7.78
N GLN A 551 -24.94 -17.37 -6.82
CA GLN A 551 -26.35 -17.00 -6.74
C GLN A 551 -26.52 -15.47 -6.79
N PRO A 552 -27.67 -14.97 -7.25
CA PRO A 552 -27.98 -13.56 -7.16
C PRO A 552 -27.96 -13.08 -5.70
N GLY A 553 -27.29 -11.95 -5.44
CA GLY A 553 -27.08 -11.38 -4.11
C GLY A 553 -25.78 -11.79 -3.43
N ASP A 554 -25.06 -12.78 -3.96
CA ASP A 554 -23.72 -13.13 -3.48
C ASP A 554 -22.73 -11.97 -3.72
N ALA A 555 -21.79 -11.77 -2.79
CA ALA A 555 -20.68 -10.84 -2.97
C ALA A 555 -19.37 -11.61 -3.08
N LEU A 556 -18.62 -11.34 -4.13
CA LEU A 556 -17.37 -12.00 -4.46
C LEU A 556 -16.23 -10.97 -4.44
N LEU A 557 -15.12 -11.31 -3.79
CA LEU A 557 -13.88 -10.56 -3.88
C LEU A 557 -12.87 -11.38 -4.68
N ALA A 558 -12.35 -10.78 -5.74
CA ALA A 558 -11.41 -11.41 -6.65
C ALA A 558 -10.15 -10.58 -6.88
N LEU A 559 -9.04 -11.27 -7.08
CA LEU A 559 -7.78 -10.71 -7.59
C LEU A 559 -7.66 -11.05 -9.07
N ALA A 560 -7.46 -10.06 -9.90
CA ALA A 560 -7.23 -10.27 -11.32
C ALA A 560 -6.35 -9.17 -11.95
N ALA A 561 -5.67 -9.50 -13.03
CA ALA A 561 -5.09 -8.51 -13.92
C ALA A 561 -6.21 -7.87 -14.77
N LEU A 562 -5.95 -6.68 -15.28
CA LEU A 562 -6.94 -5.91 -16.04
C LEU A 562 -7.59 -6.68 -17.22
N PRO A 563 -6.86 -7.53 -18.01
CA PRO A 563 -7.51 -8.34 -19.05
C PRO A 563 -8.54 -9.32 -18.51
N GLY A 564 -8.32 -9.93 -17.35
CA GLY A 564 -9.27 -10.83 -16.70
C GLY A 564 -10.55 -10.11 -16.29
N LEU A 565 -10.44 -8.91 -15.71
CA LEU A 565 -11.60 -8.08 -15.35
C LEU A 565 -12.41 -7.68 -16.59
N ARG A 566 -11.73 -7.34 -17.69
CA ARG A 566 -12.40 -7.06 -18.97
C ARG A 566 -13.15 -8.28 -19.52
N ALA A 567 -12.58 -9.47 -19.39
CA ALA A 567 -13.26 -10.69 -19.80
C ALA A 567 -14.55 -10.93 -18.97
N VAL A 568 -14.51 -10.64 -17.65
CA VAL A 568 -15.71 -10.70 -16.79
C VAL A 568 -16.77 -9.71 -17.27
N GLU A 569 -16.40 -8.46 -17.48
CA GLU A 569 -17.32 -7.40 -17.90
C GLU A 569 -17.95 -7.68 -19.26
N ALA A 570 -17.14 -8.17 -20.22
CA ALA A 570 -17.62 -8.54 -21.55
C ALA A 570 -18.37 -9.88 -21.60
N GLY A 571 -18.37 -10.65 -20.50
CA GLY A 571 -18.94 -12.00 -20.46
C GLY A 571 -18.15 -13.01 -21.31
N HIS A 572 -16.93 -12.70 -21.71
CA HIS A 572 -16.08 -13.56 -22.54
C HIS A 572 -15.37 -14.60 -21.69
N MET A 573 -16.08 -15.65 -21.35
CA MET A 573 -15.56 -16.75 -20.55
C MET A 573 -14.93 -17.82 -21.44
N ARG A 574 -13.75 -18.30 -21.09
CA ARG A 574 -13.15 -19.48 -21.70
C ARG A 574 -13.97 -20.71 -21.39
N SER A 575 -14.16 -21.53 -22.40
CA SER A 575 -14.82 -22.82 -22.20
C SER A 575 -13.94 -23.77 -21.40
N PRO A 576 -14.48 -24.46 -20.40
CA PRO A 576 -13.76 -25.52 -19.70
C PRO A 576 -13.37 -26.63 -20.67
N ALA A 577 -12.16 -27.20 -20.51
CA ALA A 577 -11.63 -28.16 -21.47
C ALA A 577 -11.22 -29.51 -20.88
N TRP A 578 -11.20 -29.64 -19.55
CA TRP A 578 -10.77 -30.86 -18.88
C TRP A 578 -11.91 -31.84 -18.69
N ARG A 579 -11.66 -33.13 -18.88
CA ARG A 579 -12.68 -34.19 -18.73
C ARG A 579 -12.11 -35.30 -17.86
N LEU A 580 -12.97 -35.87 -17.01
CA LEU A 580 -12.65 -37.06 -16.23
C LEU A 580 -13.21 -38.29 -16.95
N GLU A 581 -12.34 -39.22 -17.28
CA GLU A 581 -12.70 -40.55 -17.78
C GLU A 581 -12.92 -41.48 -16.60
N LEU A 582 -14.13 -42.01 -16.46
CA LEU A 582 -14.49 -42.98 -15.44
C LEU A 582 -14.50 -44.38 -16.00
N ARG A 583 -13.76 -45.28 -15.35
CA ARG A 583 -13.52 -46.68 -15.82
C ARG A 583 -14.19 -47.72 -14.92
N GLY A 584 -15.10 -47.26 -14.05
CA GLY A 584 -15.88 -48.10 -13.15
C GLY A 584 -15.34 -48.13 -11.71
N MET A 585 -16.10 -48.77 -10.85
CA MET A 585 -15.81 -48.86 -9.41
C MET A 585 -14.84 -49.99 -9.11
N GLY A 586 -13.90 -49.77 -8.19
CA GLY A 586 -13.04 -50.82 -7.64
C GLY A 586 -13.74 -51.65 -6.57
N VAL A 587 -13.07 -52.69 -6.10
CA VAL A 587 -13.56 -53.51 -4.98
C VAL A 587 -13.57 -52.62 -3.71
N GLY A 588 -14.73 -52.54 -3.03
CA GLY A 588 -14.89 -51.71 -1.82
C GLY A 588 -15.12 -50.22 -2.07
N ALA A 589 -15.43 -49.80 -3.30
CA ALA A 589 -15.76 -48.43 -3.61
C ALA A 589 -17.12 -48.03 -3.01
N ASP A 590 -17.20 -46.80 -2.45
CA ASP A 590 -18.43 -46.19 -2.01
C ASP A 590 -19.15 -45.53 -3.19
N GLY A 591 -20.09 -46.29 -3.79
CA GLY A 591 -20.85 -45.85 -4.97
C GLY A 591 -21.79 -44.70 -4.69
N PHE A 592 -22.41 -44.66 -3.49
CA PHE A 592 -23.37 -43.61 -3.15
C PHE A 592 -22.64 -42.27 -2.95
N GLU A 593 -21.55 -42.26 -2.17
CA GLU A 593 -20.77 -41.04 -1.96
C GLU A 593 -20.14 -40.54 -3.25
N ALA A 594 -19.63 -41.44 -4.09
CA ALA A 594 -19.10 -41.11 -5.42
C ALA A 594 -20.19 -40.47 -6.32
N GLN A 595 -21.41 -41.01 -6.31
CA GLN A 595 -22.52 -40.44 -7.08
C GLN A 595 -22.91 -39.05 -6.59
N MET A 596 -23.00 -38.84 -5.28
CA MET A 596 -23.34 -37.54 -4.70
C MET A 596 -22.23 -36.50 -5.00
N LEU A 597 -20.97 -36.90 -4.93
CA LEU A 597 -19.85 -36.05 -5.25
C LEU A 597 -19.87 -35.66 -6.73
N LEU A 598 -20.12 -36.61 -7.63
CA LEU A 598 -20.21 -36.37 -9.07
C LEU A 598 -21.38 -35.41 -9.40
N ALA A 599 -22.53 -35.64 -8.79
CA ALA A 599 -23.72 -34.78 -8.93
C ALA A 599 -23.42 -33.33 -8.55
N ARG A 600 -22.74 -33.16 -7.43
CA ARG A 600 -22.31 -31.83 -6.94
C ARG A 600 -21.34 -31.13 -7.91
N HIS A 601 -20.29 -31.79 -8.35
CA HIS A 601 -19.29 -31.20 -9.24
C HIS A 601 -19.82 -30.93 -10.66
N LEU A 602 -20.74 -31.77 -11.15
CA LEU A 602 -21.36 -31.59 -12.46
C LEU A 602 -22.61 -30.68 -12.43
N ASN A 603 -23.04 -30.27 -11.23
CA ASN A 603 -24.28 -29.52 -11.00
C ASN A 603 -25.50 -30.21 -11.66
N ARG A 604 -25.65 -31.55 -11.45
CA ARG A 604 -26.72 -32.37 -12.00
C ARG A 604 -27.38 -33.18 -10.90
N PRO A 605 -28.65 -33.59 -11.10
CA PRO A 605 -29.31 -34.51 -10.19
C PRO A 605 -28.50 -35.83 -10.03
N PRO A 606 -28.51 -36.44 -8.83
CA PRO A 606 -27.78 -37.72 -8.61
C PRO A 606 -28.18 -38.83 -9.57
N GLY A 607 -29.44 -38.92 -9.97
CA GLY A 607 -29.93 -39.91 -10.92
C GLY A 607 -29.25 -39.83 -12.29
N ASP A 608 -29.02 -38.59 -12.78
CA ASP A 608 -28.45 -38.35 -14.11
C ASP A 608 -26.96 -38.70 -14.19
N VAL A 609 -26.26 -38.69 -13.04
CA VAL A 609 -24.84 -38.99 -12.98
C VAL A 609 -24.52 -40.44 -12.67
N ALA A 610 -25.52 -41.27 -12.30
CA ALA A 610 -25.34 -42.67 -12.03
C ALA A 610 -24.73 -43.44 -13.21
N ILE A 611 -25.06 -43.04 -14.43
CA ILE A 611 -24.54 -43.63 -15.68
C ILE A 611 -23.02 -43.58 -15.76
N TYR A 612 -22.37 -42.55 -15.20
CA TYR A 612 -20.93 -42.41 -15.21
C TYR A 612 -20.20 -43.40 -14.27
N LEU A 613 -20.90 -43.98 -13.31
CA LEU A 613 -20.39 -44.96 -12.35
C LEU A 613 -20.67 -46.40 -12.79
N ASP A 614 -21.73 -46.61 -13.58
CA ASP A 614 -22.11 -47.96 -14.08
C ASP A 614 -21.37 -48.32 -15.38
N CYS A 615 -20.08 -47.97 -15.48
CA CYS A 615 -19.24 -48.19 -16.66
C CYS A 615 -18.71 -49.63 -16.72
N ARG A 616 -19.58 -50.64 -16.79
CA ARG A 616 -19.15 -52.08 -16.81
C ARG A 616 -18.44 -52.46 -18.10
N HIS A 617 -18.67 -51.76 -19.20
CA HIS A 617 -18.18 -52.18 -20.53
C HIS A 617 -17.44 -51.11 -21.34
N LYS A 618 -17.61 -49.82 -21.04
CA LYS A 618 -16.95 -48.70 -21.72
C LYS A 618 -16.65 -47.56 -20.75
N PRO A 619 -15.45 -46.97 -20.80
CA PRO A 619 -15.15 -45.77 -20.04
C PRO A 619 -16.05 -44.61 -20.54
N LEU A 620 -16.56 -43.80 -19.62
CA LEU A 620 -17.36 -42.64 -19.92
C LEU A 620 -16.63 -41.36 -19.53
N LEU A 621 -16.72 -40.36 -20.40
CA LEU A 621 -16.15 -39.03 -20.16
C LEU A 621 -17.22 -38.11 -19.53
N THR A 622 -16.83 -37.40 -18.48
CA THR A 622 -17.66 -36.33 -17.93
C THR A 622 -17.80 -35.17 -18.94
N PRO A 623 -18.81 -34.33 -18.77
CA PRO A 623 -18.82 -33.00 -19.40
C PRO A 623 -17.50 -32.25 -19.10
N PRO A 624 -17.11 -31.27 -19.95
CA PRO A 624 -15.92 -30.51 -19.71
C PRO A 624 -16.02 -29.72 -18.41
N LEU A 625 -14.98 -29.78 -17.59
CA LEU A 625 -14.84 -29.12 -16.29
C LEU A 625 -13.65 -28.16 -16.29
N PRO A 626 -13.66 -27.16 -15.42
CA PRO A 626 -12.45 -26.39 -15.10
C PRO A 626 -11.35 -27.30 -14.55
N GLN A 627 -10.09 -27.00 -14.85
CA GLN A 627 -8.94 -27.84 -14.50
C GLN A 627 -8.85 -28.16 -13.00
N ALA A 628 -8.95 -27.12 -12.16
CA ALA A 628 -8.86 -27.31 -10.72
C ALA A 628 -10.01 -28.17 -10.18
N GLN A 629 -11.24 -27.98 -10.68
CA GLN A 629 -12.41 -28.75 -10.32
C GLN A 629 -12.31 -30.21 -10.79
N ALA A 630 -11.79 -30.42 -12.00
CA ALA A 630 -11.59 -31.75 -12.56
C ALA A 630 -10.55 -32.56 -11.78
N ARG A 631 -9.44 -31.92 -11.33
CA ARG A 631 -8.43 -32.54 -10.48
C ARG A 631 -8.91 -32.83 -9.07
N GLU A 632 -9.67 -31.91 -8.47
CA GLU A 632 -10.29 -32.15 -7.17
C GLU A 632 -11.22 -33.35 -7.21
N LEU A 633 -12.06 -33.42 -8.26
CA LEU A 633 -12.95 -34.54 -8.50
C LEU A 633 -12.17 -35.86 -8.72
N GLU A 634 -11.11 -35.84 -9.53
CA GLU A 634 -10.26 -37.02 -9.75
C GLU A 634 -9.67 -37.54 -8.42
N ALA A 635 -9.06 -36.63 -7.64
CA ALA A 635 -8.47 -37.00 -6.35
C ALA A 635 -9.50 -37.56 -5.36
N ALA A 636 -10.69 -36.99 -5.34
CA ALA A 636 -11.79 -37.46 -4.47
C ALA A 636 -12.36 -38.81 -4.94
N MET A 637 -12.57 -38.99 -6.25
CA MET A 637 -13.05 -40.24 -6.84
C MET A 637 -12.07 -41.40 -6.60
N ARG A 638 -10.76 -41.16 -6.75
CA ARG A 638 -9.72 -42.16 -6.46
C ARG A 638 -9.75 -42.60 -4.97
N ARG A 639 -9.97 -41.64 -4.05
CA ARG A 639 -10.09 -41.95 -2.60
C ARG A 639 -11.31 -42.83 -2.30
N LEU A 640 -12.40 -42.65 -3.05
CA LEU A 640 -13.61 -43.48 -2.94
C LEU A 640 -13.51 -44.82 -3.68
N GLY A 641 -12.35 -45.16 -4.25
CA GLY A 641 -12.10 -46.42 -4.95
C GLY A 641 -12.61 -46.44 -6.40
N VAL A 642 -12.98 -45.30 -6.97
CA VAL A 642 -13.35 -45.22 -8.40
C VAL A 642 -12.11 -45.12 -9.28
N ARG A 643 -12.03 -45.98 -10.29
CA ARG A 643 -10.95 -45.91 -11.29
C ARG A 643 -11.23 -44.80 -12.30
N CYS A 644 -10.39 -43.80 -12.32
CA CYS A 644 -10.54 -42.64 -13.20
C CYS A 644 -9.19 -42.10 -13.68
N SER A 645 -9.20 -41.40 -14.82
CA SER A 645 -8.08 -40.69 -15.40
C SER A 645 -8.51 -39.33 -15.93
N LEU A 646 -7.64 -38.31 -15.80
CA LEU A 646 -7.91 -36.95 -16.22
C LEU A 646 -7.33 -36.70 -17.61
N HIS A 647 -8.12 -36.06 -18.48
CA HIS A 647 -7.75 -35.68 -19.84
C HIS A 647 -7.83 -34.16 -20.01
N GLY A 648 -6.72 -33.56 -20.46
CA GLY A 648 -6.60 -32.13 -20.74
C GLY A 648 -6.99 -31.76 -22.18
N PRO A 649 -6.90 -30.46 -22.53
CA PRO A 649 -7.34 -29.93 -23.83
C PRO A 649 -6.57 -30.48 -25.04
N HIS A 650 -5.39 -31.04 -24.87
CA HIS A 650 -4.56 -31.63 -25.95
C HIS A 650 -4.74 -33.14 -26.12
N TRP A 651 -5.73 -33.73 -25.47
CA TRP A 651 -6.01 -35.15 -25.62
C TRP A 651 -6.70 -35.44 -26.98
N HIS A 652 -6.03 -36.14 -27.87
CA HIS A 652 -6.50 -36.61 -29.17
C HIS A 652 -6.93 -38.06 -29.13
N GLY A 653 -7.61 -38.51 -28.09
CA GLY A 653 -8.22 -39.84 -28.03
C GLY A 653 -9.42 -39.93 -28.97
N GLU A 654 -9.68 -41.14 -29.52
CA GLU A 654 -10.89 -41.38 -30.32
C GLU A 654 -12.14 -40.88 -29.61
N PRO A 655 -13.11 -40.25 -30.32
CA PRO A 655 -14.35 -39.80 -29.71
C PRO A 655 -15.13 -41.01 -29.23
N ILE A 656 -15.06 -41.28 -27.94
CA ILE A 656 -15.92 -42.25 -27.31
C ILE A 656 -17.33 -41.65 -27.38
N CYS A 657 -18.22 -42.33 -28.12
CA CYS A 657 -19.60 -41.90 -28.35
C CYS A 657 -20.23 -41.24 -27.11
N THR A 658 -20.46 -39.95 -27.20
CA THR A 658 -21.43 -39.29 -26.33
C THR A 658 -22.80 -39.79 -26.74
N SER A 659 -23.30 -40.82 -26.09
CA SER A 659 -24.73 -41.12 -26.16
C SER A 659 -25.46 -39.89 -25.61
N ARG A 660 -26.06 -39.09 -26.49
CA ARG A 660 -27.11 -38.16 -26.10
C ARG A 660 -28.23 -39.02 -25.48
N PRO A 661 -28.71 -38.75 -24.28
CA PRO A 661 -30.05 -39.06 -23.94
C PRO A 661 -30.94 -38.00 -24.62
N ASP A 662 -31.85 -38.44 -25.49
CA ASP A 662 -32.98 -37.67 -25.97
C ASP A 662 -33.82 -37.14 -24.82
#